data_2dcfc296bce15399cbaf50e7433937f4
#
_entry.id   2dcfc296bce15399cbaf50e7433937f4
#
_cell.length_a   1.000
_cell.length_b   1.000
_cell.length_c   1.000
_cell.angle_alpha   90.00
_cell.angle_beta   90.00
_cell.angle_gamma   90.00
#
_symmetry.space_group_name_H-M   'P 1'
#
loop_
_entity.id
_entity.type
_entity.pdbx_description
1 polymer ?
#
loop_
_entity_poly.entity_id
_entity_poly.type
_entity_poly.pdbx_seq_one_letter_code
_entity_poly.pdbx_strand_id
1 'polypeptide(L)'
;MSRSWYRRLTVIGVSAALALGASLTGAGAHAEPPGEPVDPDDVSIVTLTMPDGELLGAVVSGGYDLDHDVDRTADGFAVTGIVTNAQIAELEAIGVGVEIVADEGAIEATREARMAERDAAIEAAAEAEANLLTTDEVVIARADYFTSTGDTEFLSVEAKSSDAAAADLTVEWDAGPGTAIGDGGSATMDAFVDAGEYLYHRVQVELNNRAALVIAGGSAAGSYTAVGSAFGPPLDEIGLAGAVELAQGAGGSTLACDPLIGFTPGSIALVDRGSCAFVVKVANAQAAGAAAVVVVNNNASAPFAMTGTDPSITIPSAMISQDDGAIIRTGLPATGTLAVLPALPPPTQVRVTSSGGGSAEVDVTEWLADTESGSAPAHAPGIGYESGFLDHYPDAHELMDIIEQMHAEFPELTEIIDLPYETNGYRRAAMHLSGGGTSQRVVLTSLAWGHEGGNDLTIEYASTSPNATLGVTVSGDDILVRLATNAAGTPTSTAAQVVAAINADAAASLLVTASTYRGNAGSGAVVAAGPASLDDQLGASESTPREPFQVKALRIGTHRDGSKTGVLTYSQEHAREWQTPLVNIESAYRMLHNYQLDSDTRRLVDNLDIFIVPTVNPDGALYSYYDFAAQRKNMTNYCGPGDANDVNARNAWGVDNNRNQTYGSIFDGYDGASTSCTSATYAGPFEQSEPESRNLDWIATEYPNIEFAMNIHSSGNYFMWSPGAYSLPGRVTLPRPSLGTEQYFYDSSERILSAIKEWRGLSVTPARTGPIADVLYSAAGNSGDQLWYVHDIYAWNFEVGTSFQPEWSEAYEQMMEFSNGVVELYQVAKDWTDDRTKPRSWLVQPGSSPYSGPVAVQFDATEPVTIHYTLDGSNPTYSSPVYESAGIREGGESILIDATTTVKWFSVDESGNVERNYKPGKKGANQEQVVIATG
;
A
#
# COMPACT_ATOMS: atom_id res chain seq x y z
N MET A 1 7.70 -35.87 3.55
CA MET A 1 6.60 -36.01 2.59
C MET A 1 5.63 -34.90 2.89
N SER A 2 5.59 -34.00 1.99
CA SER A 2 5.36 -32.59 2.12
C SER A 2 3.93 -32.16 2.50
N ARG A 3 3.84 -31.07 3.21
CA ARG A 3 2.63 -30.24 3.46
C ARG A 3 1.78 -29.96 2.20
N SER A 4 2.34 -30.17 1.00
CA SER A 4 1.68 -29.90 -0.30
C SER A 4 0.38 -30.70 -0.53
N TRP A 5 0.10 -31.77 0.23
CA TRP A 5 -1.12 -32.55 0.07
C TRP A 5 -2.31 -32.02 0.88
N TYR A 6 -2.05 -31.28 1.96
CA TYR A 6 -3.13 -30.66 2.73
C TYR A 6 -3.58 -29.33 2.13
N ARG A 7 -2.64 -28.58 1.50
CA ARG A 7 -2.94 -27.31 0.83
C ARG A 7 -3.96 -27.42 -0.32
N ARG A 8 -3.99 -28.55 -1.04
CA ARG A 8 -4.92 -28.74 -2.19
C ARG A 8 -6.37 -29.02 -1.79
N LEU A 9 -6.66 -29.31 -0.54
CA LEU A 9 -8.03 -29.64 -0.10
C LEU A 9 -8.81 -28.44 0.47
N THR A 10 -8.14 -27.35 0.79
CA THR A 10 -8.79 -26.17 1.41
C THR A 10 -9.22 -25.13 0.36
N VAL A 11 -8.48 -24.98 -0.75
CA VAL A 11 -8.83 -24.05 -1.84
C VAL A 11 -10.07 -24.51 -2.63
N ILE A 12 -10.36 -25.82 -2.68
CA ILE A 12 -11.55 -26.34 -3.35
C ILE A 12 -12.84 -26.15 -2.52
N GLY A 13 -12.72 -25.76 -1.25
CA GLY A 13 -13.86 -25.60 -0.34
C GLY A 13 -14.65 -24.31 -0.52
N VAL A 14 -14.04 -23.25 -1.01
CA VAL A 14 -14.68 -21.92 -1.08
C VAL A 14 -15.46 -21.74 -2.39
N SER A 15 -14.99 -22.31 -3.49
CA SER A 15 -15.72 -22.25 -4.77
C SER A 15 -16.93 -23.20 -4.84
N ALA A 16 -17.05 -24.18 -3.92
CA ALA A 16 -18.15 -25.14 -3.91
C ALA A 16 -19.33 -24.75 -2.98
N ALA A 17 -19.16 -23.74 -2.13
CA ALA A 17 -20.21 -23.30 -1.20
C ALA A 17 -21.27 -22.37 -1.84
N LEU A 18 -20.97 -21.78 -2.99
CA LEU A 18 -21.91 -20.95 -3.74
C LEU A 18 -22.92 -21.74 -4.60
N ALA A 19 -22.76 -23.04 -4.74
CA ALA A 19 -23.62 -23.88 -5.60
C ALA A 19 -24.70 -24.68 -4.86
N LEU A 20 -24.94 -24.52 -3.55
CA LEU A 20 -25.85 -25.36 -2.77
C LEU A 20 -26.86 -24.56 -1.93
N GLY A 21 -27.49 -23.53 -2.49
CA GLY A 21 -28.49 -22.74 -1.77
C GLY A 21 -29.80 -22.45 -2.46
N ALA A 22 -30.15 -23.09 -3.57
CA ALA A 22 -31.40 -22.83 -4.26
C ALA A 22 -32.25 -24.10 -4.51
N SER A 23 -32.92 -24.55 -3.47
CA SER A 23 -34.14 -25.36 -3.65
C SER A 23 -35.11 -25.10 -2.52
N LEU A 24 -35.93 -24.07 -2.68
CA LEU A 24 -37.20 -23.94 -1.96
C LEU A 24 -38.32 -23.69 -2.96
N THR A 25 -39.12 -24.68 -3.04
CA THR A 25 -40.36 -24.75 -3.87
C THR A 25 -41.45 -23.84 -3.33
N GLY A 26 -41.99 -23.05 -4.21
CA GLY A 26 -43.43 -22.78 -4.39
C GLY A 26 -44.23 -22.11 -3.28
N ALA A 27 -44.72 -20.95 -3.51
CA ALA A 27 -46.14 -20.61 -3.64
C ALA A 27 -46.40 -19.09 -3.49
N GLY A 28 -47.22 -18.59 -4.40
CA GLY A 28 -48.08 -17.44 -4.12
C GLY A 28 -47.69 -16.16 -4.86
N ALA A 29 -48.28 -15.98 -6.03
CA ALA A 29 -48.29 -14.70 -6.71
C ALA A 29 -48.95 -13.60 -5.87
N HIS A 30 -48.21 -12.63 -5.43
CA HIS A 30 -48.66 -11.30 -5.08
C HIS A 30 -48.13 -10.33 -6.14
N ALA A 31 -49.03 -9.53 -6.70
CA ALA A 31 -48.66 -8.51 -7.66
C ALA A 31 -47.74 -7.51 -6.98
N GLU A 32 -46.55 -7.36 -7.52
CA GLU A 32 -45.61 -6.31 -7.15
C GLU A 32 -46.17 -4.91 -7.47
N PRO A 33 -45.87 -3.90 -6.63
CA PRO A 33 -46.10 -2.52 -7.00
C PRO A 33 -45.19 -2.17 -8.22
N PRO A 34 -45.56 -1.14 -9.02
CA PRO A 34 -44.72 -0.76 -10.17
C PRO A 34 -43.32 -0.40 -9.68
N GLY A 35 -42.32 -1.15 -10.19
CA GLY A 35 -40.96 -1.05 -9.79
C GLY A 35 -40.38 0.36 -9.98
N GLU A 36 -39.47 0.72 -9.10
CA GLU A 36 -38.57 1.84 -9.34
C GLU A 36 -37.87 1.65 -10.70
N PRO A 37 -37.53 2.71 -11.41
CA PRO A 37 -36.80 2.59 -12.67
C PRO A 37 -35.48 1.86 -12.40
N VAL A 38 -35.26 0.75 -13.09
CA VAL A 38 -34.00 -0.02 -13.05
C VAL A 38 -32.89 0.92 -13.44
N ASP A 39 -31.90 1.11 -12.57
CA ASP A 39 -30.72 1.93 -12.85
C ASP A 39 -29.91 1.20 -13.92
N PRO A 40 -29.58 1.86 -15.06
CA PRO A 40 -28.80 1.23 -16.11
C PRO A 40 -27.37 0.89 -15.68
N ASP A 41 -26.88 1.50 -14.63
CA ASP A 41 -25.49 1.35 -14.14
C ASP A 41 -25.36 0.32 -13.01
N ASP A 42 -26.50 -0.21 -12.47
CA ASP A 42 -26.49 -1.28 -11.48
C ASP A 42 -25.85 -2.55 -12.06
N VAL A 43 -24.99 -3.20 -11.31
CA VAL A 43 -24.20 -4.37 -11.70
C VAL A 43 -24.87 -5.66 -11.26
N SER A 44 -24.74 -6.69 -12.09
CA SER A 44 -25.20 -8.05 -11.77
C SER A 44 -24.14 -9.09 -12.15
N ILE A 45 -24.02 -10.12 -11.33
CA ILE A 45 -23.31 -11.35 -11.70
C ILE A 45 -24.26 -12.18 -12.57
N VAL A 46 -23.83 -12.54 -13.77
CA VAL A 46 -24.65 -13.23 -14.73
C VAL A 46 -23.97 -14.47 -15.28
N THR A 47 -24.76 -15.48 -15.68
CA THR A 47 -24.28 -16.52 -16.58
C THR A 47 -24.77 -16.19 -17.99
N LEU A 48 -23.82 -16.00 -18.89
CA LEU A 48 -24.06 -15.71 -20.31
C LEU A 48 -24.04 -17.04 -21.10
N THR A 49 -25.08 -17.30 -21.88
CA THR A 49 -25.16 -18.51 -22.71
C THR A 49 -25.21 -18.15 -24.19
N MET A 50 -24.35 -18.79 -24.97
CA MET A 50 -24.20 -18.55 -26.40
C MET A 50 -24.27 -19.85 -27.20
N PRO A 51 -25.08 -19.91 -28.25
CA PRO A 51 -25.29 -21.16 -29.01
C PRO A 51 -24.08 -21.59 -29.85
N ASP A 52 -23.17 -20.66 -30.17
CA ASP A 52 -22.05 -20.98 -31.06
C ASP A 52 -20.80 -20.12 -30.72
N GLY A 53 -19.67 -20.50 -31.32
CA GLY A 53 -18.39 -19.83 -31.10
C GLY A 53 -18.26 -18.48 -31.79
N GLU A 54 -19.12 -18.12 -32.76
CA GLU A 54 -19.11 -16.81 -33.41
C GLU A 54 -19.68 -15.74 -32.44
N LEU A 55 -20.77 -16.10 -31.75
CA LEU A 55 -21.37 -15.23 -30.76
C LEU A 55 -20.48 -15.14 -29.49
N LEU A 56 -19.85 -16.25 -29.06
CA LEU A 56 -18.87 -16.25 -27.99
C LEU A 56 -17.70 -15.28 -28.31
N GLY A 57 -17.15 -15.37 -29.53
CA GLY A 57 -16.09 -14.45 -29.97
C GLY A 57 -16.52 -12.99 -30.00
N ALA A 58 -17.78 -12.71 -30.36
CA ALA A 58 -18.32 -11.36 -30.33
C ALA A 58 -18.47 -10.83 -28.88
N VAL A 59 -18.90 -11.68 -27.94
CA VAL A 59 -19.03 -11.33 -26.52
C VAL A 59 -17.67 -11.11 -25.89
N VAL A 60 -16.72 -12.01 -26.09
CA VAL A 60 -15.33 -11.88 -25.58
C VAL A 60 -14.65 -10.63 -26.13
N SER A 61 -14.91 -10.27 -27.41
CA SER A 61 -14.36 -9.06 -28.03
C SER A 61 -15.14 -7.78 -27.68
N GLY A 62 -16.29 -7.91 -27.03
CA GLY A 62 -17.20 -6.80 -26.73
C GLY A 62 -16.78 -5.95 -25.54
N GLY A 63 -15.73 -6.34 -24.81
CA GLY A 63 -15.23 -5.61 -23.65
C GLY A 63 -16.10 -5.75 -22.41
N TYR A 64 -16.86 -6.84 -22.32
CA TYR A 64 -17.59 -7.23 -21.12
C TYR A 64 -16.64 -7.89 -20.11
N ASP A 65 -16.92 -7.73 -18.83
CA ASP A 65 -16.16 -8.38 -17.77
C ASP A 65 -16.60 -9.83 -17.59
N LEU A 66 -15.78 -10.76 -18.07
CA LEU A 66 -16.09 -12.18 -18.17
C LEU A 66 -15.06 -13.00 -17.41
N ASP A 67 -15.55 -14.06 -16.76
CA ASP A 67 -14.68 -15.09 -16.19
C ASP A 67 -13.91 -15.83 -17.32
N HIS A 68 -12.72 -16.29 -17.02
CA HIS A 68 -11.84 -16.96 -17.99
C HIS A 68 -12.29 -18.40 -18.30
N ASP A 69 -13.08 -19.00 -17.42
CA ASP A 69 -13.61 -20.36 -17.62
C ASP A 69 -14.86 -20.32 -18.48
N VAL A 70 -14.69 -20.69 -19.75
CA VAL A 70 -15.79 -20.88 -20.69
C VAL A 70 -16.22 -22.34 -20.68
N ASP A 71 -17.36 -22.60 -20.08
CA ASP A 71 -17.96 -23.95 -20.06
C ASP A 71 -18.56 -24.31 -21.41
N ARG A 72 -18.20 -25.48 -21.91
CA ARG A 72 -18.85 -26.06 -23.08
C ARG A 72 -20.07 -26.87 -22.66
N THR A 73 -21.27 -26.38 -22.94
CA THR A 73 -22.55 -27.02 -22.61
C THR A 73 -23.09 -27.84 -23.78
N ALA A 74 -24.17 -28.58 -23.55
CA ALA A 74 -24.84 -29.33 -24.63
C ALA A 74 -25.44 -28.41 -25.69
N ASP A 75 -25.77 -27.17 -25.34
CA ASP A 75 -26.49 -26.20 -26.19
C ASP A 75 -25.59 -25.04 -26.64
N GLY A 76 -24.25 -25.12 -26.42
CA GLY A 76 -23.29 -24.10 -26.83
C GLY A 76 -22.21 -23.82 -25.77
N PHE A 77 -22.08 -22.59 -25.40
CA PHE A 77 -21.07 -22.11 -24.44
C PHE A 77 -21.75 -21.33 -23.32
N ALA A 78 -21.22 -21.43 -22.12
CA ALA A 78 -21.60 -20.62 -20.99
C ALA A 78 -20.35 -19.93 -20.37
N VAL A 79 -20.48 -18.69 -19.93
CA VAL A 79 -19.44 -17.95 -19.24
C VAL A 79 -20.08 -17.10 -18.16
N THR A 80 -19.46 -17.03 -17.01
CA THR A 80 -19.87 -16.10 -15.94
C THR A 80 -19.31 -14.72 -16.26
N GLY A 81 -20.05 -13.66 -15.96
CA GLY A 81 -19.59 -12.29 -16.14
C GLY A 81 -20.25 -11.34 -15.16
N ILE A 82 -19.67 -10.16 -15.03
CA ILE A 82 -20.23 -9.05 -14.27
C ILE A 82 -20.59 -7.95 -15.26
N VAL A 83 -21.86 -7.64 -15.34
CA VAL A 83 -22.38 -6.72 -16.35
C VAL A 83 -23.40 -5.77 -15.75
N THR A 84 -23.48 -4.57 -16.32
CA THR A 84 -24.51 -3.60 -15.94
C THR A 84 -25.87 -3.95 -16.56
N ASN A 85 -26.95 -3.41 -16.01
CA ASN A 85 -28.29 -3.55 -16.60
C ASN A 85 -28.35 -3.05 -18.05
N ALA A 86 -27.55 -2.03 -18.40
CA ALA A 86 -27.43 -1.54 -19.77
C ALA A 86 -26.75 -2.60 -20.67
N GLN A 87 -25.69 -3.23 -20.21
CA GLN A 87 -24.95 -4.29 -20.90
C GLN A 87 -25.78 -5.57 -21.04
N ILE A 88 -26.62 -5.91 -20.05
CA ILE A 88 -27.56 -7.02 -20.15
C ILE A 88 -28.48 -6.82 -21.38
N ALA A 89 -29.07 -5.62 -21.50
CA ALA A 89 -29.94 -5.30 -22.62
C ALA A 89 -29.21 -5.35 -23.98
N GLU A 90 -27.94 -4.98 -24.03
CA GLU A 90 -27.10 -5.08 -25.24
C GLU A 90 -26.81 -6.54 -25.60
N LEU A 91 -26.43 -7.35 -24.61
CA LEU A 91 -26.14 -8.78 -24.79
C LEU A 91 -27.39 -9.56 -25.27
N GLU A 92 -28.55 -9.31 -24.66
CA GLU A 92 -29.81 -9.91 -25.08
C GLU A 92 -30.19 -9.49 -26.51
N ALA A 93 -29.92 -8.23 -26.88
CA ALA A 93 -30.22 -7.74 -28.24
C ALA A 93 -29.39 -8.42 -29.33
N ILE A 94 -28.22 -8.95 -29.03
CA ILE A 94 -27.40 -9.72 -29.97
C ILE A 94 -27.64 -11.23 -29.88
N GLY A 95 -28.55 -11.68 -29.00
CA GLY A 95 -28.97 -13.06 -28.89
C GLY A 95 -28.24 -13.91 -27.86
N VAL A 96 -27.55 -13.29 -26.93
CA VAL A 96 -26.97 -13.95 -25.76
C VAL A 96 -28.09 -14.24 -24.76
N GLY A 97 -28.13 -15.44 -24.23
CA GLY A 97 -28.99 -15.76 -23.09
C GLY A 97 -28.35 -15.27 -21.81
N VAL A 98 -29.04 -14.45 -21.01
CA VAL A 98 -28.53 -13.91 -19.76
C VAL A 98 -29.35 -14.46 -18.60
N GLU A 99 -28.70 -15.10 -17.66
CA GLU A 99 -29.27 -15.55 -16.38
C GLU A 99 -28.60 -14.79 -15.24
N ILE A 100 -29.36 -13.99 -14.51
CA ILE A 100 -28.84 -13.24 -13.36
C ILE A 100 -28.63 -14.21 -12.20
N VAL A 101 -27.41 -14.39 -11.78
CA VAL A 101 -27.02 -15.22 -10.63
C VAL A 101 -27.16 -14.42 -9.32
N ALA A 102 -26.74 -13.16 -9.34
CA ALA A 102 -26.92 -12.23 -8.23
C ALA A 102 -27.03 -10.81 -8.79
N ASP A 103 -28.03 -10.08 -8.37
CA ASP A 103 -28.17 -8.65 -8.63
C ASP A 103 -27.40 -7.83 -7.56
N GLU A 104 -27.27 -6.53 -7.79
CA GLU A 104 -26.58 -5.62 -6.86
C GLU A 104 -27.14 -5.69 -5.43
N GLY A 105 -28.46 -5.84 -5.27
CA GLY A 105 -29.08 -6.02 -3.96
C GLY A 105 -28.68 -7.33 -3.28
N ALA A 106 -28.54 -8.41 -4.03
CA ALA A 106 -28.09 -9.70 -3.50
C ALA A 106 -26.58 -9.69 -3.16
N ILE A 107 -25.79 -9.01 -3.97
CA ILE A 107 -24.36 -8.77 -3.72
C ILE A 107 -24.18 -7.97 -2.43
N GLU A 108 -24.90 -6.87 -2.28
CA GLU A 108 -24.86 -6.01 -1.09
C GLU A 108 -25.37 -6.75 0.15
N ALA A 109 -26.49 -7.51 0.04
CA ALA A 109 -26.99 -8.32 1.15
C ALA A 109 -26.00 -9.42 1.58
N THR A 110 -25.25 -10.00 0.66
CA THR A 110 -24.19 -10.97 0.97
C THR A 110 -23.04 -10.29 1.69
N ARG A 111 -22.64 -9.10 1.24
CA ARG A 111 -21.63 -8.26 1.90
C ARG A 111 -22.05 -7.89 3.31
N GLU A 112 -23.30 -7.39 3.48
CA GLU A 112 -23.84 -7.05 4.80
C GLU A 112 -23.92 -8.26 5.74
N ALA A 113 -24.28 -9.45 5.20
CA ALA A 113 -24.32 -10.68 6.00
C ALA A 113 -22.93 -11.11 6.47
N ARG A 114 -21.91 -11.05 5.60
CA ARG A 114 -20.51 -11.32 5.95
C ARG A 114 -19.97 -10.32 6.96
N MET A 115 -20.26 -9.04 6.78
CA MET A 115 -19.90 -8.01 7.76
C MET A 115 -20.54 -8.27 9.12
N ALA A 116 -21.83 -8.64 9.16
CA ALA A 116 -22.54 -8.95 10.42
C ALA A 116 -22.00 -10.25 11.08
N GLU A 117 -21.62 -11.25 10.30
CA GLU A 117 -20.99 -12.49 10.80
C GLU A 117 -19.62 -12.19 11.40
N ARG A 118 -18.82 -11.35 10.72
CA ARG A 118 -17.54 -10.87 11.24
C ARG A 118 -17.71 -10.05 12.52
N ASP A 119 -18.63 -9.08 12.53
CA ASP A 119 -18.88 -8.25 13.70
C ASP A 119 -19.35 -9.09 14.90
N ALA A 120 -20.16 -10.13 14.65
CA ALA A 120 -20.56 -11.09 15.69
C ALA A 120 -19.38 -11.95 16.17
N ALA A 121 -18.44 -12.31 15.30
CA ALA A 121 -17.24 -13.04 15.67
C ALA A 121 -16.29 -12.16 16.51
N ILE A 122 -16.12 -10.89 16.14
CA ILE A 122 -15.36 -9.90 16.90
C ILE A 122 -15.99 -9.68 18.29
N GLU A 123 -17.31 -9.51 18.36
CA GLU A 123 -18.02 -9.32 19.61
C GLU A 123 -17.95 -10.58 20.51
N ALA A 124 -18.03 -11.77 19.92
CA ALA A 124 -17.85 -13.04 20.63
C ALA A 124 -16.42 -13.22 21.13
N ALA A 125 -15.41 -12.82 20.35
CA ALA A 125 -14.01 -12.82 20.77
C ALA A 125 -13.78 -11.82 21.90
N ALA A 126 -14.30 -10.60 21.81
CA ALA A 126 -14.22 -9.60 22.86
C ALA A 126 -14.97 -10.01 24.15
N GLU A 127 -16.14 -10.69 24.04
CA GLU A 127 -16.83 -11.25 25.20
C GLU A 127 -16.07 -12.42 25.83
N ALA A 128 -15.43 -13.26 25.03
CA ALA A 128 -14.57 -14.35 25.52
C ALA A 128 -13.37 -13.79 26.26
N GLU A 129 -12.74 -12.76 25.74
CA GLU A 129 -11.59 -12.07 26.33
C GLU A 129 -11.96 -11.30 27.60
N ALA A 130 -13.10 -10.63 27.63
CA ALA A 130 -13.62 -9.94 28.83
C ALA A 130 -13.96 -10.88 30.00
N ASN A 131 -14.17 -12.16 29.73
CA ASN A 131 -14.38 -13.18 30.74
C ASN A 131 -13.10 -13.87 31.26
N LEU A 132 -11.93 -13.52 30.68
CA LEU A 132 -10.65 -14.00 31.14
C LEU A 132 -10.23 -13.21 32.38
N LEU A 133 -9.76 -13.89 33.38
CA LEU A 133 -9.09 -13.30 34.56
C LEU A 133 -7.68 -12.86 34.11
N THR A 134 -7.60 -11.71 33.45
CA THR A 134 -6.33 -11.15 33.03
C THR A 134 -5.69 -10.41 34.20
N THR A 135 -4.49 -10.78 34.58
CA THR A 135 -3.56 -9.82 35.17
C THR A 135 -2.98 -9.03 33.99
N ASP A 136 -2.98 -7.74 34.12
CA ASP A 136 -2.38 -6.85 33.15
C ASP A 136 -0.90 -7.25 32.94
N GLU A 137 -0.56 -7.69 31.74
CA GLU A 137 0.79 -8.08 31.34
C GLU A 137 1.27 -7.10 30.27
N VAL A 138 2.44 -6.52 30.50
CA VAL A 138 3.09 -5.64 29.54
C VAL A 138 4.22 -6.40 28.86
N VAL A 139 4.24 -6.35 27.53
CA VAL A 139 5.33 -6.89 26.71
C VAL A 139 5.93 -5.75 25.92
N ILE A 140 7.23 -5.51 26.07
CA ILE A 140 7.98 -4.57 25.26
C ILE A 140 8.46 -5.32 24.03
N ALA A 141 7.95 -4.94 22.85
CA ALA A 141 8.31 -5.57 21.60
C ALA A 141 9.73 -5.17 21.18
N ARG A 142 10.08 -3.89 21.41
CA ARG A 142 11.41 -3.35 21.12
C ARG A 142 11.68 -2.05 21.86
N ALA A 143 12.96 -1.74 22.06
CA ALA A 143 13.43 -0.45 22.55
C ALA A 143 14.75 -0.11 21.85
N ASP A 144 14.74 0.89 20.99
CA ASP A 144 15.86 1.22 20.11
C ASP A 144 16.33 2.66 20.36
N TYR A 145 17.63 2.83 20.41
CA TYR A 145 18.29 4.11 20.29
C TYR A 145 18.81 4.28 18.86
N PHE A 146 18.61 5.43 18.25
CA PHE A 146 19.10 5.70 16.91
C PHE A 146 19.35 7.19 16.66
N THR A 147 20.20 7.48 15.69
CA THR A 147 20.47 8.83 15.20
C THR A 147 19.85 8.99 13.81
N SER A 148 19.04 10.03 13.64
CA SER A 148 18.43 10.36 12.34
C SER A 148 19.40 11.18 11.46
N THR A 149 19.03 11.35 10.20
CA THR A 149 19.68 12.33 9.32
C THR A 149 19.55 13.74 9.91
N GLY A 150 20.66 14.37 10.26
CA GLY A 150 20.69 15.67 10.92
C GLY A 150 21.10 15.62 12.39
N ASP A 151 21.71 14.52 12.80
CA ASP A 151 22.31 14.30 14.11
C ASP A 151 21.32 14.42 15.29
N THR A 152 20.02 14.23 15.04
CA THR A 152 19.02 14.12 16.10
C THR A 152 18.94 12.68 16.59
N GLU A 153 19.13 12.50 17.89
CA GLU A 153 19.12 11.21 18.58
C GLU A 153 17.74 10.94 19.17
N PHE A 154 17.28 9.70 19.05
CA PHE A 154 15.98 9.27 19.51
C PHE A 154 16.04 7.97 20.31
N LEU A 155 15.12 7.85 21.26
CA LEU A 155 14.68 6.59 21.85
C LEU A 155 13.32 6.22 21.23
N SER A 156 13.19 5.05 20.62
CA SER A 156 11.94 4.50 20.10
C SER A 156 11.56 3.27 20.90
N VAL A 157 10.34 3.22 21.45
CA VAL A 157 9.86 2.09 22.24
C VAL A 157 8.48 1.66 21.75
N GLU A 158 8.30 0.36 21.55
CA GLU A 158 7.03 -0.27 21.22
C GLU A 158 6.67 -1.31 22.29
N ALA A 159 5.43 -1.28 22.76
CA ALA A 159 4.96 -2.19 23.79
C ALA A 159 3.48 -2.54 23.62
N LYS A 160 3.11 -3.70 24.16
CA LYS A 160 1.73 -4.22 24.18
C LYS A 160 1.29 -4.39 25.63
N SER A 161 -0.01 -4.25 25.88
CA SER A 161 -0.64 -4.61 27.15
C SER A 161 -1.69 -5.68 26.91
N SER A 162 -1.78 -6.65 27.82
CA SER A 162 -2.87 -7.64 27.80
C SER A 162 -4.19 -7.10 28.37
N ASP A 163 -4.20 -5.91 28.96
CA ASP A 163 -5.42 -5.25 29.42
C ASP A 163 -6.06 -4.47 28.28
N ALA A 164 -6.98 -5.13 27.58
CA ALA A 164 -7.75 -4.53 26.49
C ALA A 164 -8.67 -3.36 26.92
N ALA A 165 -8.89 -3.16 28.22
CA ALA A 165 -9.82 -2.16 28.76
C ALA A 165 -9.20 -0.76 28.90
N ALA A 166 -8.18 -0.39 28.11
CA ALA A 166 -7.59 0.94 28.09
C ALA A 166 -6.46 1.16 29.11
N ALA A 167 -5.39 0.40 28.94
CA ALA A 167 -4.18 0.76 29.63
C ALA A 167 -3.51 1.93 28.91
N ASP A 168 -3.43 3.06 29.60
CA ASP A 168 -2.41 4.06 29.21
C ASP A 168 -1.05 3.46 29.57
N LEU A 169 -0.17 3.33 28.58
CA LEU A 169 1.21 2.92 28.81
C LEU A 169 2.11 4.13 29.00
N THR A 170 3.01 4.01 29.97
CA THR A 170 4.06 5.00 30.22
C THR A 170 5.41 4.32 30.17
N VAL A 171 6.33 4.87 29.38
CA VAL A 171 7.73 4.46 29.38
C VAL A 171 8.55 5.37 30.30
N GLU A 172 9.47 4.77 31.06
CA GLU A 172 10.53 5.44 31.82
C GLU A 172 11.88 4.88 31.35
N TRP A 173 12.91 5.74 31.32
CA TRP A 173 14.25 5.33 30.90
C TRP A 173 15.32 5.87 31.89
N ASP A 174 16.48 5.22 31.90
CA ASP A 174 17.63 5.67 32.68
C ASP A 174 18.34 6.87 32.03
N ALA A 175 19.23 7.50 32.75
CA ALA A 175 20.05 8.61 32.25
C ALA A 175 21.45 8.14 31.79
N GLY A 176 21.56 6.89 31.32
CA GLY A 176 22.80 6.26 30.90
C GLY A 176 23.34 5.25 31.91
N PRO A 177 24.46 4.60 31.60
CA PRO A 177 24.97 3.46 32.33
C PRO A 177 25.12 3.70 33.84
N GLY A 178 24.48 2.88 34.66
CA GLY A 178 24.57 2.91 36.13
C GLY A 178 23.65 3.90 36.84
N THR A 179 22.75 4.56 36.12
CA THR A 179 21.66 5.37 36.70
C THR A 179 20.38 4.51 36.85
N ALA A 180 19.42 4.99 37.62
CA ALA A 180 18.16 4.25 37.79
C ALA A 180 17.20 4.58 36.65
N ILE A 181 16.32 3.60 36.29
CA ILE A 181 15.22 3.86 35.37
C ILE A 181 14.31 4.94 35.98
N GLY A 182 13.96 5.93 35.16
CA GLY A 182 13.27 7.16 35.57
C GLY A 182 14.17 8.37 35.76
N ASP A 183 15.48 8.18 35.94
CA ASP A 183 16.44 9.30 36.06
C ASP A 183 16.57 10.03 34.70
N GLY A 184 16.40 9.33 33.55
CA GLY A 184 16.48 9.90 32.21
C GLY A 184 15.20 10.61 31.77
N GLY A 185 14.06 10.15 32.27
CA GLY A 185 12.78 10.76 31.99
C GLY A 185 11.65 9.74 31.87
N SER A 186 10.49 10.25 31.50
CA SER A 186 9.30 9.43 31.21
C SER A 186 8.46 10.07 30.11
N ALA A 187 7.68 9.24 29.38
CA ALA A 187 6.74 9.68 28.36
C ALA A 187 5.52 8.74 28.32
N THR A 188 4.35 9.30 27.98
CA THR A 188 3.17 8.50 27.65
C THR A 188 3.34 7.95 26.24
N MET A 189 2.94 6.72 26.02
CA MET A 189 3.01 6.07 24.73
C MET A 189 1.67 6.21 24.00
N ASP A 190 1.73 6.50 22.71
CA ASP A 190 0.52 6.62 21.88
C ASP A 190 -0.03 5.22 21.54
N ALA A 191 -1.32 5.02 21.75
CA ALA A 191 -2.01 3.78 21.41
C ALA A 191 -2.31 3.71 19.91
N PHE A 192 -1.95 2.61 19.25
CA PHE A 192 -2.28 2.39 17.84
C PHE A 192 -3.61 1.66 17.64
N VAL A 193 -4.05 0.87 18.60
CA VAL A 193 -5.27 0.05 18.50
C VAL A 193 -6.20 0.35 19.66
N ASP A 194 -7.46 0.62 19.31
CA ASP A 194 -8.55 0.88 20.26
C ASP A 194 -9.45 -0.34 20.34
N ALA A 195 -9.49 -1.14 21.29
CA ALA A 195 -10.43 -2.19 21.62
C ALA A 195 -10.24 -3.59 21.01
N GLY A 196 -10.23 -4.57 21.86
CA GLY A 196 -10.45 -6.00 21.58
C GLY A 196 -9.21 -6.82 21.27
N GLU A 197 -8.10 -6.21 20.95
CA GLU A 197 -6.79 -6.84 20.76
C GLU A 197 -5.77 -6.26 21.74
N TYR A 198 -4.59 -6.89 21.87
CA TYR A 198 -3.44 -6.32 22.57
C TYR A 198 -3.22 -4.88 22.11
N LEU A 199 -3.40 -3.92 23.00
CA LEU A 199 -3.15 -2.53 22.70
C LEU A 199 -1.68 -2.34 22.39
N TYR A 200 -1.42 -1.97 21.15
CA TYR A 200 -0.09 -1.66 20.67
C TYR A 200 0.20 -0.18 20.88
N HIS A 201 1.31 0.14 21.53
CA HIS A 201 1.68 1.51 21.86
C HIS A 201 3.08 1.78 21.36
N ARG A 202 3.29 2.97 20.86
CA ARG A 202 4.61 3.46 20.45
C ARG A 202 4.90 4.84 21.01
N VAL A 203 6.16 5.09 21.27
CA VAL A 203 6.65 6.44 21.54
C VAL A 203 8.01 6.63 20.89
N GLN A 204 8.27 7.84 20.43
CA GLN A 204 9.57 8.29 19.95
C GLN A 204 9.97 9.51 20.74
N VAL A 205 11.06 9.42 21.50
CA VAL A 205 11.55 10.47 22.37
C VAL A 205 12.83 11.04 21.79
N GLU A 206 12.82 12.33 21.49
CA GLU A 206 14.01 13.07 21.06
C GLU A 206 14.97 13.25 22.26
N LEU A 207 16.23 12.82 22.14
CA LEU A 207 17.20 12.84 23.22
C LEU A 207 18.12 14.06 23.17
N ASN A 208 18.43 14.57 22.00
CA ASN A 208 19.16 15.81 21.77
C ASN A 208 18.31 16.80 20.96
N ASN A 209 18.83 18.00 20.70
CA ASN A 209 18.14 19.06 19.93
C ASN A 209 16.72 19.43 20.42
N ARG A 210 16.38 19.00 21.64
CA ARG A 210 15.05 19.21 22.22
C ARG A 210 14.84 20.67 22.55
N ALA A 211 13.94 21.34 21.88
CA ALA A 211 13.58 22.71 22.26
C ALA A 211 12.44 22.70 23.30
N ALA A 212 12.46 23.64 24.21
CA ALA A 212 11.42 23.85 25.20
C ALA A 212 11.25 25.32 25.58
N LEU A 213 10.02 25.68 25.95
CA LEU A 213 9.75 26.89 26.71
C LEU A 213 9.69 26.53 28.21
N VAL A 214 10.73 26.91 28.95
CA VAL A 214 10.81 26.66 30.41
C VAL A 214 10.27 27.86 31.16
N ILE A 215 9.19 27.71 31.92
CA ILE A 215 8.59 28.73 32.75
C ILE A 215 9.12 28.62 34.19
N ALA A 216 9.73 29.70 34.69
CA ALA A 216 10.50 29.69 35.95
C ALA A 216 9.67 29.99 37.19
N GLY A 217 8.42 29.65 37.28
CA GLY A 217 7.62 29.84 38.49
C GLY A 217 6.16 30.25 38.22
N GLY A 218 5.35 30.32 39.26
CA GLY A 218 3.92 30.56 39.14
C GLY A 218 3.12 29.30 38.91
N SER A 219 1.82 29.44 38.56
CA SER A 219 0.93 28.32 38.32
C SER A 219 1.23 27.58 37.02
N ALA A 220 2.00 28.16 36.12
CA ALA A 220 2.45 27.58 34.89
C ALA A 220 3.93 27.19 34.91
N ALA A 221 4.54 27.03 36.10
CA ALA A 221 5.93 26.57 36.16
C ALA A 221 6.07 25.17 35.58
N GLY A 222 7.02 24.99 34.65
CA GLY A 222 7.26 23.72 33.97
C GLY A 222 8.10 23.89 32.70
N SER A 223 8.41 22.75 32.09
CA SER A 223 9.05 22.67 30.78
C SER A 223 8.02 22.22 29.77
N TYR A 224 7.86 23.00 28.73
CA TYR A 224 6.86 22.77 27.66
C TYR A 224 7.58 22.48 26.36
N THR A 225 7.43 21.28 25.84
CA THR A 225 8.08 20.85 24.60
C THR A 225 7.75 21.81 23.47
N ALA A 226 8.75 22.23 22.74
CA ALA A 226 8.61 23.13 21.62
C ALA A 226 9.36 22.58 20.39
N VAL A 227 8.83 22.84 19.21
CA VAL A 227 9.48 22.49 17.94
C VAL A 227 9.90 23.77 17.24
N GLY A 228 11.20 23.92 16.99
CA GLY A 228 11.76 25.08 16.30
C GLY A 228 11.22 25.24 14.87
N SER A 229 11.12 26.47 14.38
CA SER A 229 10.70 26.72 13.00
C SER A 229 11.82 26.43 11.98
N ALA A 230 11.44 26.08 10.76
CA ALA A 230 12.37 25.90 9.64
C ALA A 230 12.83 27.23 9.00
N PHE A 231 12.50 28.36 9.61
CA PHE A 231 12.89 29.70 9.15
C PHE A 231 13.30 30.58 10.32
N GLY A 232 14.07 31.64 10.04
CA GLY A 232 14.70 32.48 11.05
C GLY A 232 15.93 31.81 11.70
N PRO A 233 16.52 32.42 12.73
CA PRO A 233 17.65 31.82 13.47
C PRO A 233 17.21 30.56 14.20
N PRO A 234 18.03 29.48 14.22
CA PRO A 234 17.78 28.33 15.07
C PRO A 234 17.84 28.69 16.56
N LEU A 235 17.20 27.89 17.39
CA LEU A 235 17.37 27.92 18.82
C LEU A 235 18.72 27.34 19.22
N ASP A 236 19.29 27.78 20.35
CA ASP A 236 20.51 27.24 20.91
C ASP A 236 20.35 26.90 22.41
N GLU A 237 21.37 26.30 23.02
CA GLU A 237 21.37 25.92 24.42
C GLU A 237 21.46 27.14 25.39
N ILE A 238 21.95 28.29 24.93
CA ILE A 238 21.99 29.52 25.72
C ILE A 238 20.58 30.04 25.93
N GLY A 239 19.76 29.93 24.89
CA GLY A 239 18.36 30.29 24.90
C GLY A 239 18.07 31.78 25.03
N LEU A 240 16.82 32.11 24.93
CA LEU A 240 16.30 33.44 25.08
C LEU A 240 15.38 33.51 26.31
N ALA A 241 15.85 34.22 27.33
CA ALA A 241 15.09 34.44 28.55
C ALA A 241 14.37 35.81 28.51
N GLY A 242 13.08 35.79 28.87
CA GLY A 242 12.27 37.01 28.90
C GLY A 242 10.91 36.82 29.57
N ALA A 243 10.18 37.93 29.73
CA ALA A 243 8.80 37.83 30.11
C ALA A 243 8.02 37.14 28.97
N VAL A 244 7.15 36.21 29.30
CA VAL A 244 6.22 35.59 28.34
C VAL A 244 4.94 36.41 28.36
N GLU A 245 4.57 36.93 27.20
CA GLU A 245 3.42 37.85 27.07
C GLU A 245 2.50 37.36 25.93
N LEU A 246 1.21 37.26 26.23
CA LEU A 246 0.22 37.01 25.23
C LEU A 246 0.10 38.19 24.25
N ALA A 247 0.58 38.01 23.04
CA ALA A 247 0.62 39.03 22.03
C ALA A 247 -0.79 39.36 21.53
N GLN A 248 -1.11 40.65 21.44
CA GLN A 248 -2.43 41.11 20.99
C GLN A 248 -2.28 42.09 19.83
N GLY A 249 -3.07 41.86 18.78
CA GLY A 249 -3.26 42.78 17.67
C GLY A 249 -4.54 43.60 17.81
N ALA A 250 -4.96 44.25 16.73
CA ALA A 250 -6.19 45.03 16.69
C ALA A 250 -7.43 44.20 17.10
N GLY A 251 -8.26 44.78 17.97
CA GLY A 251 -9.43 44.09 18.49
C GLY A 251 -9.18 42.95 19.46
N GLY A 252 -7.97 42.83 20.01
CA GLY A 252 -7.57 41.80 20.95
C GLY A 252 -7.26 40.45 20.32
N SER A 253 -7.04 40.42 19.01
CA SER A 253 -6.67 39.19 18.28
C SER A 253 -5.29 38.68 18.75
N THR A 254 -5.20 37.39 19.10
CA THR A 254 -3.96 36.72 19.52
C THR A 254 -3.25 36.01 18.36
N LEU A 255 -3.75 36.17 17.13
CA LEU A 255 -3.21 35.51 15.94
C LEU A 255 -1.92 36.14 15.39
N ALA A 256 -1.57 37.35 15.81
CA ALA A 256 -0.45 38.14 15.29
C ALA A 256 -0.42 38.28 13.75
N CYS A 257 -1.61 38.22 13.10
CA CYS A 257 -1.72 38.48 11.67
C CYS A 257 -1.64 39.97 11.30
N ASP A 258 -1.86 40.84 12.28
CA ASP A 258 -1.73 42.30 12.20
C ASP A 258 -0.67 42.81 13.18
N PRO A 259 -0.19 44.02 13.03
CA PRO A 259 0.78 44.63 13.99
C PRO A 259 0.29 44.52 15.43
N LEU A 260 1.19 44.14 16.33
CA LEU A 260 0.88 44.00 17.76
C LEU A 260 0.66 45.35 18.43
N ILE A 261 -0.19 45.39 19.42
CA ILE A 261 -0.55 46.59 20.17
C ILE A 261 -0.20 46.39 21.64
N GLY A 262 0.60 47.32 22.19
CA GLY A 262 0.94 47.34 23.60
C GLY A 262 1.88 46.22 24.04
N PHE A 263 2.55 45.53 23.09
CA PHE A 263 3.52 44.47 23.38
C PHE A 263 4.81 45.06 23.98
N THR A 264 5.38 44.38 24.96
CA THR A 264 6.58 44.83 25.67
C THR A 264 7.83 44.35 24.89
N PRO A 265 8.66 45.26 24.34
CA PRO A 265 9.88 44.88 23.66
C PRO A 265 10.84 44.07 24.56
N GLY A 266 11.43 43.02 23.97
CA GLY A 266 12.32 42.09 24.69
C GLY A 266 11.57 40.89 25.32
N SER A 267 10.23 40.86 25.26
CA SER A 267 9.44 39.73 25.75
C SER A 267 9.41 38.60 24.70
N ILE A 268 9.09 37.39 25.17
CA ILE A 268 8.72 36.24 24.32
C ILE A 268 7.24 36.38 23.99
N ALA A 269 6.91 36.48 22.70
CA ALA A 269 5.51 36.61 22.25
C ALA A 269 4.84 35.26 22.17
N LEU A 270 3.79 35.05 22.96
CA LEU A 270 2.88 33.89 22.83
C LEU A 270 1.75 34.26 21.87
N VAL A 271 1.61 33.55 20.77
CA VAL A 271 0.63 33.80 19.70
C VAL A 271 -0.11 32.53 19.30
N ASP A 272 -1.30 32.66 18.71
CA ASP A 272 -2.08 31.52 18.23
C ASP A 272 -1.82 31.18 16.77
N ARG A 273 -1.82 29.88 16.46
CA ARG A 273 -1.89 29.38 15.09
C ARG A 273 -3.25 29.72 14.47
N GLY A 274 -3.28 30.08 13.18
CA GLY A 274 -4.50 30.31 12.37
C GLY A 274 -4.44 31.57 11.51
N SER A 275 -5.29 31.63 10.52
CA SER A 275 -5.62 32.73 9.61
C SER A 275 -4.51 33.24 8.69
N CYS A 276 -3.26 33.36 9.11
CA CYS A 276 -2.14 33.85 8.29
C CYS A 276 -0.92 32.93 8.40
N ALA A 277 0.01 33.08 7.45
CA ALA A 277 1.26 32.33 7.42
C ALA A 277 2.11 32.56 8.68
N PHE A 278 2.87 31.56 9.10
CA PHE A 278 3.74 31.64 10.29
C PHE A 278 4.76 32.77 10.19
N VAL A 279 5.38 32.95 9.03
CA VAL A 279 6.33 34.04 8.78
C VAL A 279 5.71 35.43 9.04
N VAL A 280 4.43 35.62 8.72
CA VAL A 280 3.71 36.88 8.99
C VAL A 280 3.56 37.13 10.50
N LYS A 281 3.22 36.07 11.26
CA LYS A 281 3.09 36.18 12.74
C LYS A 281 4.41 36.54 13.38
N VAL A 282 5.49 35.88 12.97
CA VAL A 282 6.83 36.13 13.54
C VAL A 282 7.35 37.51 13.13
N ALA A 283 7.14 37.93 11.88
CA ALA A 283 7.53 39.27 11.42
C ALA A 283 6.78 40.38 12.17
N ASN A 284 5.47 40.24 12.42
CA ASN A 284 4.70 41.21 13.20
C ASN A 284 5.16 41.27 14.66
N ALA A 285 5.46 40.13 15.27
CA ALA A 285 6.00 40.09 16.63
C ALA A 285 7.42 40.69 16.68
N GLN A 286 8.28 40.38 15.72
CA GLN A 286 9.60 41.00 15.57
C GLN A 286 9.51 42.53 15.44
N ALA A 287 8.60 43.02 14.59
CA ALA A 287 8.36 44.46 14.41
C ALA A 287 7.90 45.15 15.69
N ALA A 288 7.24 44.43 16.60
CA ALA A 288 6.87 44.91 17.93
C ALA A 288 7.98 44.78 18.96
N GLY A 289 9.13 44.23 18.58
CA GLY A 289 10.32 44.09 19.45
C GLY A 289 10.36 42.80 20.25
N ALA A 290 9.64 41.76 19.86
CA ALA A 290 9.75 40.46 20.49
C ALA A 290 11.16 39.88 20.39
N ALA A 291 11.64 39.26 21.46
CA ALA A 291 12.92 38.54 21.47
C ALA A 291 12.79 37.14 20.80
N ALA A 292 11.65 36.49 20.96
CA ALA A 292 11.31 35.23 20.33
C ALA A 292 9.79 35.11 20.19
N VAL A 293 9.32 34.15 19.39
CA VAL A 293 7.89 33.86 19.22
C VAL A 293 7.61 32.40 19.54
N VAL A 294 6.60 32.18 20.38
CA VAL A 294 6.04 30.84 20.62
C VAL A 294 4.63 30.80 20.08
N VAL A 295 4.40 29.95 19.10
CA VAL A 295 3.10 29.73 18.47
C VAL A 295 2.41 28.57 19.16
N VAL A 296 1.22 28.80 19.68
CA VAL A 296 0.36 27.75 20.26
C VAL A 296 -0.40 27.07 19.14
N ASN A 297 -0.33 25.75 19.05
CA ASN A 297 -1.12 24.98 18.09
C ASN A 297 -2.62 25.17 18.32
N ASN A 298 -3.43 25.05 17.28
CA ASN A 298 -4.88 25.31 17.34
C ASN A 298 -5.75 24.03 17.33
N ASN A 299 -5.10 22.87 17.42
CA ASN A 299 -5.73 21.56 17.52
C ASN A 299 -4.88 20.63 18.39
N ALA A 300 -5.38 19.42 18.66
CA ALA A 300 -4.73 18.43 19.53
C ALA A 300 -3.53 17.71 18.89
N SER A 301 -3.18 18.00 17.62
CA SER A 301 -2.00 17.39 17.01
C SER A 301 -0.72 17.90 17.65
N ALA A 302 0.33 17.06 17.63
CA ALA A 302 1.65 17.43 18.14
C ALA A 302 2.20 18.72 17.49
N PRO A 303 3.04 19.48 18.18
CA PRO A 303 3.79 20.58 17.59
C PRO A 303 4.64 20.11 16.40
N PHE A 304 4.84 20.96 15.43
CA PHE A 304 5.63 20.66 14.23
C PHE A 304 6.50 21.86 13.81
N ALA A 305 7.53 21.60 13.02
CA ALA A 305 8.38 22.64 12.47
C ALA A 305 7.59 23.55 11.52
N MET A 306 7.43 24.81 11.92
CA MET A 306 6.72 25.80 11.12
C MET A 306 7.51 26.14 9.86
N THR A 307 6.87 26.09 8.70
CA THR A 307 7.50 26.36 7.40
C THR A 307 7.18 27.76 6.88
N GLY A 308 8.02 28.26 5.99
CA GLY A 308 7.88 29.56 5.33
C GLY A 308 9.25 30.14 4.95
N THR A 309 9.26 31.20 4.18
CA THR A 309 10.49 31.90 3.77
C THR A 309 10.31 33.40 3.94
N ASP A 310 11.07 34.00 4.85
CA ASP A 310 11.21 35.45 5.02
C ASP A 310 12.62 35.77 5.56
N PRO A 311 13.55 36.21 4.72
CA PRO A 311 14.92 36.49 5.15
C PRO A 311 15.05 37.69 6.09
N SER A 312 13.99 38.46 6.31
CA SER A 312 13.97 39.59 7.25
C SER A 312 13.74 39.16 8.70
N ILE A 313 13.36 37.88 8.94
CA ILE A 313 13.17 37.34 10.29
C ILE A 313 14.52 37.04 10.92
N THR A 314 14.81 37.73 12.02
CA THR A 314 16.08 37.64 12.77
C THR A 314 15.90 37.21 14.22
N ILE A 315 14.69 36.81 14.61
CA ILE A 315 14.38 36.23 15.92
C ILE A 315 13.95 34.78 15.78
N PRO A 316 14.28 33.90 16.71
CA PRO A 316 13.83 32.50 16.65
C PRO A 316 12.36 32.36 16.99
N SER A 317 11.78 31.29 16.51
CA SER A 317 10.40 30.94 16.84
C SER A 317 10.23 29.42 16.97
N ALA A 318 9.22 29.00 17.75
CA ALA A 318 8.88 27.61 17.96
C ALA A 318 7.37 27.43 18.11
N MET A 319 6.90 26.20 17.96
CA MET A 319 5.51 25.81 18.20
C MET A 319 5.42 24.95 19.46
N ILE A 320 4.38 25.14 20.26
CA ILE A 320 4.00 24.30 21.41
C ILE A 320 2.61 23.71 21.19
N SER A 321 2.24 22.69 21.97
CA SER A 321 0.92 22.10 21.92
C SER A 321 -0.21 23.08 22.29
N GLN A 322 -1.45 22.74 21.93
CA GLN A 322 -2.62 23.51 22.31
C GLN A 322 -2.82 23.51 23.85
N ASP A 323 -2.64 22.37 24.47
CA ASP A 323 -2.83 22.17 25.92
C ASP A 323 -1.78 22.92 26.73
N ASP A 324 -0.51 22.84 26.33
CA ASP A 324 0.59 23.62 26.95
C ASP A 324 0.32 25.12 26.86
N GLY A 325 -0.12 25.56 25.68
CA GLY A 325 -0.50 26.97 25.49
C GLY A 325 -1.65 27.39 26.40
N ALA A 326 -2.63 26.53 26.65
CA ALA A 326 -3.72 26.79 27.58
C ALA A 326 -3.21 26.87 29.03
N ILE A 327 -2.31 25.98 29.47
CA ILE A 327 -1.71 26.01 30.81
C ILE A 327 -0.90 27.30 30.99
N ILE A 328 -0.02 27.62 30.05
CA ILE A 328 0.86 28.82 30.13
C ILE A 328 0.00 30.08 30.27
N ARG A 329 -1.09 30.24 29.56
CA ARG A 329 -1.97 31.39 29.62
C ARG A 329 -2.58 31.63 31.01
N THR A 330 -2.86 30.57 31.77
CA THR A 330 -3.39 30.69 33.14
C THR A 330 -2.37 31.24 34.11
N GLY A 331 -1.08 31.13 33.79
CA GLY A 331 0.03 31.58 34.63
C GLY A 331 0.67 32.92 34.21
N LEU A 332 0.13 33.57 33.16
CA LEU A 332 0.65 34.87 32.72
C LEU A 332 0.28 36.03 33.70
N PRO A 333 1.14 37.01 33.91
CA PRO A 333 2.48 37.15 33.35
C PRO A 333 3.50 36.19 33.97
N ALA A 334 4.38 35.60 33.14
CA ALA A 334 5.41 34.67 33.55
C ALA A 334 6.79 35.06 33.01
N THR A 335 7.84 34.52 33.58
CA THR A 335 9.18 34.57 32.97
C THR A 335 9.52 33.21 32.42
N GLY A 336 9.98 33.16 31.19
CA GLY A 336 10.33 31.91 30.51
C GLY A 336 11.67 32.01 29.79
N THR A 337 12.21 30.85 29.44
CA THR A 337 13.37 30.70 28.57
C THR A 337 13.00 29.75 27.44
N LEU A 338 13.13 30.22 26.22
CA LEU A 338 12.99 29.37 25.02
C LEU A 338 14.40 28.96 24.58
N ALA A 339 14.73 27.69 24.66
CA ALA A 339 16.07 27.16 24.42
C ALA A 339 16.03 25.72 23.91
N VAL A 340 17.15 25.27 23.34
CA VAL A 340 17.45 23.85 23.23
C VAL A 340 17.89 23.36 24.61
N LEU A 341 17.29 22.30 25.09
CA LEU A 341 17.67 21.64 26.33
C LEU A 341 18.98 20.87 26.15
N PRO A 342 19.78 20.70 27.20
CA PRO A 342 20.95 19.81 27.13
C PRO A 342 20.56 18.42 26.60
N ALA A 343 21.45 17.83 25.80
CA ALA A 343 21.28 16.47 25.33
C ALA A 343 21.18 15.52 26.53
N LEU A 344 20.27 14.53 26.42
CA LEU A 344 20.23 13.39 27.32
C LEU A 344 21.27 12.37 26.86
N PRO A 345 21.98 11.70 27.78
CA PRO A 345 22.81 10.57 27.40
C PRO A 345 21.92 9.44 26.83
N PRO A 346 22.44 8.61 25.92
CA PRO A 346 21.71 7.43 25.43
C PRO A 346 21.28 6.55 26.60
N PRO A 347 19.99 6.20 26.69
CA PRO A 347 19.50 5.29 27.71
C PRO A 347 20.02 3.86 27.46
N THR A 348 20.18 3.10 28.53
CA THR A 348 20.59 1.70 28.45
C THR A 348 19.46 0.73 28.83
N GLN A 349 18.45 1.21 29.56
CA GLN A 349 17.30 0.43 29.96
C GLN A 349 16.02 1.26 29.96
N VAL A 350 14.93 0.62 29.63
CA VAL A 350 13.57 1.20 29.73
C VAL A 350 12.67 0.30 30.58
N ARG A 351 11.68 0.92 31.21
CA ARG A 351 10.54 0.27 31.84
C ARG A 351 9.27 0.80 31.23
N VAL A 352 8.38 -0.08 30.79
CA VAL A 352 7.01 0.30 30.42
C VAL A 352 6.07 -0.17 31.49
N THR A 353 5.20 0.72 31.95
CA THR A 353 4.20 0.46 32.97
C THR A 353 2.79 0.79 32.44
N SER A 354 1.86 -0.11 32.64
CA SER A 354 0.45 0.07 32.33
C SER A 354 -0.30 0.73 33.50
N SER A 355 -1.34 1.50 33.19
CA SER A 355 -2.27 2.03 34.21
C SER A 355 -2.99 0.93 34.98
N GLY A 356 -3.08 -0.29 34.45
CA GLY A 356 -3.59 -1.49 35.14
C GLY A 356 -2.61 -2.10 36.14
N GLY A 357 -1.34 -1.68 36.15
CA GLY A 357 -0.30 -2.08 37.08
C GLY A 357 0.70 -3.12 36.57
N GLY A 358 0.55 -3.56 35.28
CA GLY A 358 1.56 -4.37 34.61
C GLY A 358 2.83 -3.60 34.35
N SER A 359 3.98 -4.27 34.32
CA SER A 359 5.26 -3.60 34.04
C SER A 359 6.27 -4.57 33.44
N ALA A 360 7.04 -4.10 32.47
CA ALA A 360 8.16 -4.83 31.87
C ALA A 360 9.41 -3.93 31.77
N GLU A 361 10.58 -4.54 31.77
CA GLU A 361 11.87 -3.86 31.59
C GLU A 361 12.67 -4.59 30.52
N VAL A 362 13.34 -3.82 29.64
CA VAL A 362 14.29 -4.34 28.65
C VAL A 362 15.50 -3.42 28.53
N ASP A 363 16.60 -3.99 28.02
CA ASP A 363 17.77 -3.22 27.62
C ASP A 363 17.46 -2.49 26.32
N VAL A 364 18.01 -1.29 26.14
CA VAL A 364 17.93 -0.51 24.91
C VAL A 364 19.03 -0.97 23.96
N THR A 365 18.67 -1.26 22.72
CA THR A 365 19.61 -1.60 21.66
C THR A 365 19.87 -0.41 20.74
N GLU A 366 21.09 -0.30 20.23
CA GLU A 366 21.37 0.70 19.17
C GLU A 366 20.90 0.14 17.84
N TRP A 367 20.02 0.86 17.20
CA TRP A 367 19.44 0.47 15.91
C TRP A 367 20.50 0.41 14.81
N LEU A 368 20.70 -0.74 14.19
CA LEU A 368 21.69 -1.01 13.15
C LEU A 368 23.11 -0.68 13.62
N ALA A 369 23.46 -1.03 14.87
CA ALA A 369 24.72 -0.70 15.53
C ALA A 369 25.96 -1.25 14.82
N ASP A 370 25.86 -2.45 14.30
CA ASP A 370 26.98 -3.20 13.73
C ASP A 370 27.36 -2.71 12.32
N THR A 371 26.66 -1.67 11.81
CA THR A 371 26.89 -1.16 10.46
C THR A 371 27.74 0.11 10.49
N GLU A 372 29.00 0.01 10.10
CA GLU A 372 29.86 1.19 9.86
C GLU A 372 29.42 1.85 8.54
N SER A 373 28.96 3.11 8.62
CA SER A 373 28.66 3.91 7.43
C SER A 373 29.90 4.13 6.59
N GLY A 374 29.80 3.91 5.26
CA GLY A 374 30.91 4.13 4.33
C GLY A 374 31.87 2.94 4.20
N SER A 375 31.56 1.78 4.76
CA SER A 375 32.20 0.52 4.43
C SER A 375 31.85 0.11 2.98
N ALA A 376 32.65 -0.74 2.37
CA ALA A 376 32.27 -1.30 1.07
C ALA A 376 30.96 -2.07 1.22
N PRO A 377 29.97 -1.84 0.34
CA PRO A 377 28.66 -2.51 0.49
C PRO A 377 28.87 -4.02 0.53
N ALA A 378 28.15 -4.68 1.42
CA ALA A 378 27.94 -6.11 1.37
C ALA A 378 27.42 -6.44 -0.02
N HIS A 379 27.82 -7.31 -0.78
CA HIS A 379 27.34 -7.58 -2.13
C HIS A 379 27.63 -6.47 -3.17
N ALA A 380 28.76 -5.77 -3.00
CA ALA A 380 29.24 -4.83 -4.01
C ALA A 380 29.32 -5.50 -5.39
N PRO A 381 29.11 -4.72 -6.47
CA PRO A 381 29.35 -5.21 -7.82
C PRO A 381 30.74 -5.86 -7.96
N GLY A 382 30.81 -7.07 -8.51
CA GLY A 382 32.06 -7.79 -8.71
C GLY A 382 32.90 -7.22 -9.84
N ILE A 383 34.11 -7.77 -10.01
CA ILE A 383 34.96 -7.44 -11.14
C ILE A 383 34.28 -7.86 -12.45
N GLY A 384 34.11 -6.93 -13.39
CA GLY A 384 33.40 -7.16 -14.66
C GLY A 384 31.95 -6.69 -14.64
N TYR A 385 31.45 -6.24 -13.50
CA TYR A 385 30.17 -5.52 -13.40
C TYR A 385 30.29 -4.14 -14.07
N GLU A 386 29.36 -3.82 -14.93
CA GLU A 386 29.27 -2.50 -15.54
C GLU A 386 28.40 -1.60 -14.68
N SER A 387 29.02 -0.76 -13.88
CA SER A 387 28.27 0.31 -13.19
C SER A 387 27.68 1.26 -14.23
N GLY A 388 26.37 1.53 -14.15
CA GLY A 388 25.69 2.42 -15.10
C GLY A 388 25.24 1.70 -16.37
N PHE A 389 24.95 0.38 -16.31
CA PHE A 389 24.22 -0.31 -17.38
C PHE A 389 22.82 0.28 -17.61
N LEU A 390 22.28 0.94 -16.58
CA LEU A 390 21.13 1.84 -16.67
C LEU A 390 21.61 3.28 -16.53
N ASP A 391 21.23 4.13 -17.46
CA ASP A 391 21.59 5.55 -17.50
C ASP A 391 20.35 6.49 -17.54
N HIS A 392 19.16 5.90 -17.49
CA HIS A 392 17.86 6.56 -17.47
C HIS A 392 16.80 5.66 -16.85
N TYR A 393 15.59 6.21 -16.64
CA TYR A 393 14.43 5.41 -16.23
C TYR A 393 13.93 4.60 -17.44
N PRO A 394 13.97 3.27 -17.40
CA PRO A 394 13.41 2.44 -18.48
C PRO A 394 11.89 2.44 -18.42
N ASP A 395 11.25 2.46 -19.57
CA ASP A 395 9.81 2.19 -19.65
C ASP A 395 9.49 0.70 -19.54
N ALA A 396 8.19 0.34 -19.54
CA ALA A 396 7.78 -1.04 -19.34
C ALA A 396 8.26 -1.99 -20.44
N HIS A 397 8.40 -1.53 -21.69
CA HIS A 397 8.94 -2.34 -22.78
C HIS A 397 10.44 -2.56 -22.61
N GLU A 398 11.17 -1.50 -22.29
CA GLU A 398 12.61 -1.56 -22.03
C GLU A 398 12.93 -2.50 -20.85
N LEU A 399 12.08 -2.51 -19.79
CA LEU A 399 12.24 -3.45 -18.68
C LEU A 399 12.13 -4.91 -19.13
N MET A 400 11.18 -5.23 -20.01
CA MET A 400 11.06 -6.58 -20.58
C MET A 400 12.25 -6.93 -21.46
N ASP A 401 12.70 -6.00 -22.31
CA ASP A 401 13.87 -6.20 -23.16
C ASP A 401 15.14 -6.45 -22.32
N ILE A 402 15.30 -5.74 -21.20
CA ILE A 402 16.43 -5.92 -20.27
C ILE A 402 16.43 -7.33 -19.69
N ILE A 403 15.32 -7.85 -19.18
CA ILE A 403 15.29 -9.21 -18.61
C ILE A 403 15.43 -10.28 -19.69
N GLU A 404 14.94 -10.07 -20.90
CA GLU A 404 15.19 -10.97 -22.04
C GLU A 404 16.65 -10.96 -22.46
N GLN A 405 17.30 -9.79 -22.44
CA GLN A 405 18.74 -9.71 -22.69
C GLN A 405 19.55 -10.43 -21.61
N MET A 406 19.19 -10.26 -20.33
CA MET A 406 19.81 -11.00 -19.22
C MET A 406 19.67 -12.52 -19.42
N HIS A 407 18.46 -12.97 -19.84
CA HIS A 407 18.28 -14.39 -20.17
C HIS A 407 19.13 -14.85 -21.34
N ALA A 408 19.23 -14.07 -22.39
CA ALA A 408 20.04 -14.39 -23.54
C ALA A 408 21.55 -14.47 -23.21
N GLU A 409 22.02 -13.65 -22.27
CA GLU A 409 23.41 -13.65 -21.80
C GLU A 409 23.71 -14.79 -20.81
N PHE A 410 22.75 -15.14 -19.94
CA PHE A 410 22.91 -16.15 -18.88
C PHE A 410 21.86 -17.28 -18.97
N PRO A 411 21.71 -17.98 -20.12
CA PRO A 411 20.62 -18.93 -20.32
C PRO A 411 20.68 -20.15 -19.38
N GLU A 412 21.86 -20.48 -18.85
CA GLU A 412 22.04 -21.59 -17.92
C GLU A 412 21.56 -21.26 -16.51
N LEU A 413 21.53 -19.98 -16.16
CA LEU A 413 21.15 -19.49 -14.84
C LEU A 413 19.72 -18.94 -14.77
N THR A 414 19.08 -18.73 -15.92
CA THR A 414 17.80 -17.98 -15.99
C THR A 414 16.74 -18.72 -16.77
N GLU A 415 15.51 -18.30 -16.55
CA GLU A 415 14.29 -18.67 -17.28
C GLU A 415 13.40 -17.44 -17.38
N ILE A 416 12.75 -17.22 -18.51
CA ILE A 416 11.68 -16.23 -18.63
C ILE A 416 10.35 -16.95 -18.44
N ILE A 417 9.52 -16.42 -17.56
CA ILE A 417 8.16 -16.90 -17.30
C ILE A 417 7.19 -15.84 -17.83
N ASP A 418 6.36 -16.21 -18.79
CA ASP A 418 5.23 -15.41 -19.21
C ASP A 418 4.11 -15.59 -18.18
N LEU A 419 3.69 -14.51 -17.51
CA LEU A 419 2.57 -14.57 -16.56
C LEU A 419 1.26 -14.72 -17.34
N PRO A 420 0.28 -15.53 -16.87
CA PRO A 420 -0.82 -16.01 -17.72
C PRO A 420 -1.83 -14.94 -18.13
N TYR A 421 -1.92 -13.85 -17.40
CA TYR A 421 -2.91 -12.83 -17.65
C TYR A 421 -2.26 -11.61 -18.32
N GLU A 422 -2.55 -11.41 -19.62
CA GLU A 422 -2.18 -10.15 -20.28
C GLU A 422 -2.96 -9.00 -19.64
N THR A 423 -2.33 -7.81 -19.56
CA THR A 423 -3.02 -6.60 -19.13
C THR A 423 -4.07 -6.17 -20.15
N ASN A 424 -4.91 -5.20 -19.78
CA ASN A 424 -5.96 -4.72 -20.67
C ASN A 424 -5.44 -3.87 -21.84
N GLY A 425 -4.21 -3.39 -21.73
CA GLY A 425 -3.66 -2.39 -22.64
C GLY A 425 -4.33 -1.02 -22.45
N TYR A 426 -3.75 0.00 -23.04
CA TYR A 426 -4.37 1.32 -23.04
C TYR A 426 -4.39 1.93 -24.43
N ARG A 427 -5.22 1.35 -25.32
CA ARG A 427 -5.43 1.80 -26.69
C ARG A 427 -6.55 2.81 -26.76
N ARG A 428 -6.44 3.77 -27.66
CA ARG A 428 -7.47 4.77 -27.92
C ARG A 428 -7.66 4.96 -29.42
N ALA A 429 -8.91 5.11 -29.82
CA ALA A 429 -9.20 5.57 -31.18
C ALA A 429 -8.74 7.03 -31.34
N ALA A 430 -8.14 7.32 -32.45
CA ALA A 430 -7.80 8.69 -32.80
C ALA A 430 -9.07 9.48 -33.13
N MET A 431 -9.09 10.76 -32.74
CA MET A 431 -10.24 11.63 -32.92
C MET A 431 -9.86 12.97 -33.57
N HIS A 432 -10.79 13.51 -34.31
CA HIS A 432 -10.71 14.87 -34.79
C HIS A 432 -12.01 15.62 -34.55
N LEU A 433 -11.91 16.84 -34.04
CA LEU A 433 -13.03 17.76 -33.81
C LEU A 433 -12.91 18.94 -34.72
N SER A 434 -13.84 19.08 -35.66
CA SER A 434 -13.83 20.20 -36.59
C SER A 434 -14.06 21.56 -35.89
N GLY A 435 -13.58 22.64 -36.50
CA GLY A 435 -13.75 24.01 -36.00
C GLY A 435 -15.18 24.51 -36.02
N GLY A 436 -15.39 25.66 -35.38
CA GLY A 436 -16.68 26.40 -35.36
C GLY A 436 -17.44 26.30 -34.06
N GLY A 437 -18.68 26.79 -34.00
CA GLY A 437 -19.57 26.67 -32.85
C GLY A 437 -20.07 25.23 -32.66
N THR A 438 -20.60 24.91 -31.50
CA THR A 438 -20.99 23.54 -31.12
C THR A 438 -21.93 22.86 -32.13
N SER A 439 -22.88 23.59 -32.72
CA SER A 439 -23.79 23.07 -33.76
C SER A 439 -23.15 22.83 -35.12
N GLN A 440 -21.93 23.33 -35.36
CA GLN A 440 -21.18 23.25 -36.62
C GLN A 440 -20.14 22.12 -36.62
N ARG A 441 -19.84 21.58 -35.45
CA ARG A 441 -18.75 20.62 -35.22
C ARG A 441 -19.13 19.21 -35.63
N VAL A 442 -18.20 18.56 -36.33
CA VAL A 442 -18.20 17.14 -36.64
C VAL A 442 -17.10 16.49 -35.81
N VAL A 443 -17.43 15.39 -35.18
CA VAL A 443 -16.47 14.53 -34.49
C VAL A 443 -16.22 13.33 -35.38
N LEU A 444 -14.96 13.07 -35.69
CA LEU A 444 -14.52 11.83 -36.32
C LEU A 444 -13.80 10.98 -35.27
N THR A 445 -14.07 9.69 -35.33
CA THR A 445 -13.36 8.70 -34.50
C THR A 445 -12.85 7.60 -35.43
N SER A 446 -11.58 7.26 -35.38
CA SER A 446 -11.00 6.18 -36.18
C SER A 446 -11.54 4.83 -35.75
N LEU A 447 -11.59 3.86 -36.66
CA LEU A 447 -11.88 2.46 -36.34
C LEU A 447 -10.62 1.72 -35.87
N ALA A 448 -9.45 2.09 -36.40
CA ALA A 448 -8.18 1.64 -35.86
C ALA A 448 -7.83 2.43 -34.61
N TRP A 449 -7.12 1.81 -33.70
CA TRP A 449 -6.54 2.52 -32.55
C TRP A 449 -5.49 3.54 -33.04
N GLY A 450 -5.26 4.61 -32.29
CA GLY A 450 -4.36 5.69 -32.70
C GLY A 450 -2.98 5.18 -33.08
N HIS A 451 -2.31 4.50 -32.16
CA HIS A 451 -0.97 3.91 -32.37
C HIS A 451 -0.94 2.73 -33.38
N GLU A 452 -2.10 2.29 -33.86
CA GLU A 452 -2.25 1.22 -34.86
C GLU A 452 -2.76 1.74 -36.21
N GLY A 453 -2.43 3.01 -36.52
CA GLY A 453 -2.78 3.66 -37.78
C GLY A 453 -3.94 4.64 -37.71
N GLY A 454 -4.60 4.78 -36.54
CA GLY A 454 -5.65 5.78 -36.37
C GLY A 454 -5.14 7.20 -36.44
N ASN A 455 -3.94 7.48 -35.93
CA ASN A 455 -3.29 8.81 -35.95
C ASN A 455 -2.75 9.18 -37.33
N ASP A 456 -2.55 8.21 -38.23
CA ASP A 456 -2.14 8.47 -39.63
C ASP A 456 -3.26 9.07 -40.46
N LEU A 457 -4.52 8.92 -40.01
CA LEU A 457 -5.68 9.42 -40.72
C LEU A 457 -5.70 10.96 -40.76
N THR A 458 -6.02 11.53 -41.90
CA THR A 458 -6.23 12.98 -42.03
C THR A 458 -7.63 13.32 -42.52
N ILE A 459 -8.13 14.49 -42.17
CA ILE A 459 -9.40 15.03 -42.61
C ILE A 459 -9.25 16.47 -43.14
N GLU A 460 -9.83 16.74 -44.30
CA GLU A 460 -9.94 18.12 -44.87
C GLU A 460 -11.40 18.45 -45.12
N TYR A 461 -11.83 19.65 -44.74
CA TYR A 461 -13.14 20.21 -45.04
C TYR A 461 -12.98 21.32 -46.09
N ALA A 462 -13.03 20.98 -47.38
CA ALA A 462 -12.73 21.92 -48.45
C ALA A 462 -13.97 22.67 -48.96
N SER A 463 -13.81 23.98 -49.14
CA SER A 463 -14.74 24.82 -49.87
C SER A 463 -14.09 25.19 -51.20
N THR A 464 -14.43 24.49 -52.29
CA THR A 464 -13.63 24.52 -53.53
C THR A 464 -14.14 25.46 -54.60
N SER A 465 -15.46 25.72 -54.71
CA SER A 465 -16.06 26.56 -55.76
C SER A 465 -17.49 26.95 -55.39
N PRO A 466 -18.02 28.05 -55.97
CA PRO A 466 -19.45 28.38 -55.85
C PRO A 466 -20.37 27.27 -56.37
N ASN A 467 -21.49 27.05 -55.64
CA ASN A 467 -22.50 26.02 -55.92
C ASN A 467 -21.93 24.59 -55.97
N ALA A 468 -20.89 24.30 -55.20
CA ALA A 468 -20.37 22.95 -55.01
C ALA A 468 -21.43 22.06 -54.31
N THR A 469 -21.38 20.75 -54.57
CA THR A 469 -22.19 19.76 -53.90
C THR A 469 -21.37 19.05 -52.81
N LEU A 470 -22.02 18.67 -51.74
CA LEU A 470 -21.40 17.86 -50.69
C LEU A 470 -20.92 16.52 -51.28
N GLY A 471 -19.71 16.14 -50.95
CA GLY A 471 -19.13 14.85 -51.33
C GLY A 471 -17.94 14.49 -50.46
N VAL A 472 -17.72 13.21 -50.34
CA VAL A 472 -16.57 12.62 -49.61
C VAL A 472 -15.68 11.91 -50.63
N THR A 473 -14.38 11.96 -50.43
CA THR A 473 -13.39 11.22 -51.24
C THR A 473 -12.27 10.77 -50.31
N VAL A 474 -11.87 9.51 -50.43
CA VAL A 474 -10.78 8.91 -49.64
C VAL A 474 -9.64 8.54 -50.59
N SER A 475 -8.41 8.82 -50.19
CA SER A 475 -7.20 8.46 -50.91
C SER A 475 -6.11 7.97 -49.91
N GLY A 476 -6.01 6.67 -49.73
CA GLY A 476 -5.22 6.11 -48.65
C GLY A 476 -5.82 6.52 -47.31
N ASP A 477 -5.05 7.17 -46.49
CA ASP A 477 -5.44 7.62 -45.14
C ASP A 477 -6.03 9.04 -45.11
N ASP A 478 -6.11 9.68 -46.31
CA ASP A 478 -6.62 11.04 -46.43
C ASP A 478 -8.11 11.06 -46.76
N ILE A 479 -8.90 11.72 -45.91
CA ILE A 479 -10.35 11.90 -46.10
C ILE A 479 -10.61 13.36 -46.51
N LEU A 480 -11.12 13.58 -47.67
CA LEU A 480 -11.50 14.91 -48.17
C LEU A 480 -13.03 15.04 -48.19
N VAL A 481 -13.56 15.95 -47.40
CA VAL A 481 -14.95 16.37 -47.42
C VAL A 481 -15.09 17.69 -48.23
N ARG A 482 -15.61 17.59 -49.42
CA ARG A 482 -15.98 18.79 -50.22
C ARG A 482 -17.33 19.29 -49.71
N LEU A 483 -17.34 20.43 -49.06
CA LEU A 483 -18.55 21.07 -48.55
C LEU A 483 -19.44 21.60 -49.67
N ALA A 484 -20.76 21.47 -49.54
CA ALA A 484 -21.67 22.24 -50.39
C ALA A 484 -21.55 23.74 -50.12
N THR A 485 -21.65 24.54 -51.20
CA THR A 485 -21.52 26.00 -51.10
C THR A 485 -22.68 26.69 -51.81
N ASN A 486 -22.94 27.92 -51.39
CA ASN A 486 -23.86 28.82 -52.13
C ASN A 486 -23.18 29.49 -53.32
N ALA A 487 -23.90 30.36 -54.02
CA ALA A 487 -23.38 31.10 -55.17
C ALA A 487 -22.21 32.04 -54.83
N ALA A 488 -22.03 32.40 -53.60
CA ALA A 488 -20.89 33.18 -53.11
C ALA A 488 -19.69 32.34 -52.71
N GLY A 489 -19.80 30.99 -52.77
CA GLY A 489 -18.76 30.07 -52.31
C GLY A 489 -18.75 29.80 -50.80
N THR A 490 -19.74 30.29 -50.03
CA THR A 490 -19.83 30.06 -48.58
C THR A 490 -20.36 28.65 -48.30
N PRO A 491 -19.75 27.89 -47.39
CA PRO A 491 -20.24 26.57 -46.99
C PRO A 491 -21.69 26.58 -46.45
N THR A 492 -22.46 25.60 -46.89
CA THR A 492 -23.87 25.41 -46.48
C THR A 492 -24.18 24.02 -45.91
N SER A 493 -23.25 23.06 -46.01
CA SER A 493 -23.41 21.74 -45.47
C SER A 493 -23.44 21.79 -43.95
N THR A 494 -24.55 21.37 -43.35
CA THR A 494 -24.65 21.30 -41.89
C THR A 494 -23.81 20.13 -41.36
N ALA A 495 -23.45 20.16 -40.07
CA ALA A 495 -22.70 19.06 -39.44
C ALA A 495 -23.44 17.74 -39.59
N ALA A 496 -24.76 17.71 -39.37
CA ALA A 496 -25.55 16.51 -39.58
C ALA A 496 -25.50 15.95 -41.00
N GLN A 497 -25.47 16.85 -42.05
CA GLN A 497 -25.31 16.43 -43.43
C GLN A 497 -23.92 15.88 -43.74
N VAL A 498 -22.88 16.48 -43.16
CA VAL A 498 -21.48 16.03 -43.33
C VAL A 498 -21.31 14.67 -42.64
N VAL A 499 -21.80 14.49 -41.41
CA VAL A 499 -21.81 13.22 -40.69
C VAL A 499 -22.49 12.11 -41.51
N ALA A 500 -23.70 12.41 -42.05
CA ALA A 500 -24.40 11.44 -42.87
C ALA A 500 -23.63 11.08 -44.16
N ALA A 501 -22.92 12.07 -44.76
CA ALA A 501 -22.14 11.84 -45.98
C ALA A 501 -20.90 10.97 -45.69
N ILE A 502 -20.18 11.22 -44.62
CA ILE A 502 -19.01 10.44 -44.22
C ILE A 502 -19.41 8.99 -43.92
N ASN A 503 -20.41 8.78 -43.06
CA ASN A 503 -20.87 7.46 -42.69
C ASN A 503 -21.52 6.66 -43.83
N ALA A 504 -22.01 7.35 -44.87
CA ALA A 504 -22.57 6.70 -46.08
C ALA A 504 -21.51 6.43 -47.16
N ASP A 505 -20.34 7.00 -47.09
CA ASP A 505 -19.25 6.76 -48.02
C ASP A 505 -18.58 5.42 -47.73
N ALA A 506 -18.55 4.52 -48.73
CA ALA A 506 -18.07 3.17 -48.55
C ALA A 506 -16.59 3.04 -48.16
N ALA A 507 -15.76 4.03 -48.53
CA ALA A 507 -14.34 4.03 -48.19
C ALA A 507 -14.09 4.73 -46.84
N ALA A 508 -14.75 5.87 -46.60
CA ALA A 508 -14.60 6.59 -45.32
C ALA A 508 -15.14 5.77 -44.11
N SER A 509 -16.24 5.07 -44.29
CA SER A 509 -16.82 4.21 -43.24
C SER A 509 -15.99 2.99 -42.88
N LEU A 510 -14.96 2.66 -43.64
CA LEU A 510 -13.96 1.62 -43.27
C LEU A 510 -12.80 2.21 -42.44
N LEU A 511 -12.69 3.52 -42.34
CA LEU A 511 -11.61 4.21 -41.61
C LEU A 511 -12.12 4.91 -40.37
N VAL A 512 -13.29 5.54 -40.44
CA VAL A 512 -13.82 6.39 -39.38
C VAL A 512 -15.32 6.24 -39.18
N THR A 513 -15.78 6.54 -37.96
CA THR A 513 -17.17 6.91 -37.69
C THR A 513 -17.28 8.42 -37.47
N ALA A 514 -18.35 9.01 -37.98
CA ALA A 514 -18.62 10.44 -37.80
C ALA A 514 -19.87 10.64 -36.93
N SER A 515 -19.81 11.61 -36.02
CA SER A 515 -20.93 12.00 -35.16
C SER A 515 -21.02 13.54 -35.05
N THR A 516 -22.19 14.03 -34.62
CA THR A 516 -22.33 15.45 -34.23
C THR A 516 -21.78 15.66 -32.82
N TYR A 517 -21.29 16.86 -32.55
CA TYR A 517 -20.71 17.16 -31.23
C TYR A 517 -21.70 16.90 -30.10
N ARG A 518 -21.37 15.99 -29.20
CA ARG A 518 -22.21 15.54 -28.05
C ARG A 518 -23.63 15.16 -28.47
N GLY A 519 -23.81 14.57 -29.65
CA GLY A 519 -25.12 14.12 -30.12
C GLY A 519 -26.11 15.24 -30.43
N ASN A 520 -25.67 16.50 -30.57
CA ASN A 520 -26.56 17.60 -30.88
C ASN A 520 -27.16 17.51 -32.31
N ALA A 521 -28.14 18.36 -32.64
CA ALA A 521 -28.81 18.32 -33.90
C ALA A 521 -27.92 18.65 -35.13
N GLY A 522 -26.66 19.08 -34.94
CA GLY A 522 -25.72 19.36 -35.99
C GLY A 522 -26.25 20.35 -37.08
N SER A 523 -27.04 21.36 -36.67
CA SER A 523 -27.77 22.25 -37.60
C SER A 523 -26.92 23.37 -38.19
N GLY A 524 -25.73 23.62 -37.66
CA GLY A 524 -24.81 24.66 -38.10
C GLY A 524 -23.99 24.20 -39.32
N ALA A 525 -23.66 25.13 -40.23
CA ALA A 525 -22.82 24.83 -41.38
C ALA A 525 -21.36 24.58 -40.92
N VAL A 526 -20.75 23.52 -41.43
CA VAL A 526 -19.37 23.16 -41.12
C VAL A 526 -18.41 24.21 -41.68
N VAL A 527 -17.40 24.56 -40.91
CA VAL A 527 -16.38 25.53 -41.29
C VAL A 527 -15.32 24.83 -42.16
N ALA A 528 -14.95 25.42 -43.28
CA ALA A 528 -13.87 24.90 -44.10
C ALA A 528 -12.53 24.98 -43.33
N ALA A 529 -11.75 23.91 -43.42
CA ALA A 529 -10.45 23.78 -42.79
C ALA A 529 -9.55 22.91 -43.68
N GLY A 530 -8.26 23.24 -43.70
CA GLY A 530 -7.24 22.41 -44.35
C GLY A 530 -7.05 21.06 -43.67
N PRO A 531 -6.16 20.21 -44.23
CA PRO A 531 -5.89 18.90 -43.65
C PRO A 531 -5.48 18.98 -42.19
N ALA A 532 -6.03 18.08 -41.36
CA ALA A 532 -5.69 17.90 -39.96
C ALA A 532 -5.68 16.41 -39.63
N SER A 533 -4.70 15.95 -38.90
CA SER A 533 -4.63 14.56 -38.44
C SER A 533 -5.67 14.29 -37.37
N LEU A 534 -6.11 13.05 -37.30
CA LEU A 534 -6.73 12.53 -36.10
C LEU A 534 -5.64 12.26 -35.06
N ASP A 535 -6.00 12.25 -33.77
CA ASP A 535 -5.07 12.16 -32.68
C ASP A 535 -5.74 11.42 -31.50
N ASP A 536 -5.10 10.38 -30.98
CA ASP A 536 -5.55 9.66 -29.80
C ASP A 536 -5.20 10.38 -28.50
N GLN A 537 -4.39 11.44 -28.58
CA GLN A 537 -3.93 12.24 -27.45
C GLN A 537 -3.12 11.44 -26.43
N LEU A 538 -2.37 10.43 -26.86
CA LEU A 538 -1.35 9.76 -26.08
C LEU A 538 0.01 10.40 -26.33
N GLY A 539 0.80 10.56 -25.26
CA GLY A 539 2.07 11.30 -25.32
C GLY A 539 3.24 10.50 -25.89
N ALA A 540 3.14 9.16 -25.91
CA ALA A 540 4.19 8.30 -26.47
C ALA A 540 4.25 8.41 -28.00
N SER A 541 5.39 8.04 -28.56
CA SER A 541 5.52 7.90 -30.01
C SER A 541 4.66 6.74 -30.53
N GLU A 542 4.28 6.79 -31.83
CA GLU A 542 3.57 5.69 -32.50
C GLU A 542 4.32 4.34 -32.46
N SER A 543 5.63 4.36 -32.20
CA SER A 543 6.44 3.15 -32.07
C SER A 543 6.36 2.51 -30.69
N THR A 544 5.73 3.16 -29.70
CA THR A 544 5.53 2.61 -28.35
C THR A 544 4.19 1.87 -28.30
N PRO A 545 4.18 0.53 -28.27
CA PRO A 545 2.95 -0.25 -28.28
C PRO A 545 2.06 0.06 -27.09
N ARG A 546 0.74 0.00 -27.28
CA ARG A 546 -0.28 0.21 -26.25
C ARG A 546 -1.27 -0.95 -26.15
N GLU A 547 -0.99 -2.05 -26.85
CA GLU A 547 -1.75 -3.29 -26.82
C GLU A 547 -1.69 -3.92 -25.42
N PRO A 548 -2.56 -4.93 -25.13
CA PRO A 548 -2.43 -5.77 -23.95
C PRO A 548 -1.01 -6.26 -23.77
N PHE A 549 -0.50 -6.14 -22.55
CA PHE A 549 0.91 -6.34 -22.25
C PHE A 549 1.12 -7.69 -21.59
N GLN A 550 2.02 -8.51 -22.15
CA GLN A 550 2.47 -9.75 -21.55
C GLN A 550 3.51 -9.46 -20.47
N VAL A 551 3.10 -9.48 -19.20
CA VAL A 551 4.02 -9.34 -18.08
C VAL A 551 4.89 -10.58 -17.97
N LYS A 552 6.19 -10.39 -17.72
CA LYS A 552 7.17 -11.47 -17.60
C LYS A 552 7.89 -11.40 -16.27
N ALA A 553 8.26 -12.59 -15.77
CA ALA A 553 9.17 -12.70 -14.65
C ALA A 553 10.51 -13.30 -15.12
N LEU A 554 11.61 -12.78 -14.60
CA LEU A 554 12.93 -13.41 -14.71
C LEU A 554 13.13 -14.35 -13.52
N ARG A 555 13.33 -15.63 -13.80
CA ARG A 555 13.64 -16.64 -12.78
C ARG A 555 15.12 -16.96 -12.82
N ILE A 556 15.82 -16.82 -11.69
CA ILE A 556 17.26 -17.00 -11.54
C ILE A 556 17.54 -18.15 -10.58
N GLY A 557 18.41 -19.06 -10.97
CA GLY A 557 18.87 -20.19 -10.15
C GLY A 557 19.43 -21.32 -10.97
N THR A 558 20.32 -22.11 -10.39
CA THR A 558 20.82 -23.34 -11.04
C THR A 558 19.84 -24.51 -10.88
N HIS A 559 18.90 -24.43 -9.92
CA HIS A 559 17.87 -25.44 -9.65
C HIS A 559 16.51 -24.76 -9.69
N ARG A 560 15.84 -24.81 -10.83
CA ARG A 560 14.54 -24.20 -11.10
C ARG A 560 13.42 -25.25 -11.16
N ASP A 561 13.50 -26.25 -10.30
CA ASP A 561 12.58 -27.39 -10.24
C ASP A 561 11.70 -27.39 -8.97
N GLY A 562 11.65 -26.27 -8.25
CA GLY A 562 10.91 -26.11 -7.01
C GLY A 562 11.53 -26.81 -5.80
N SER A 563 12.78 -27.32 -5.93
CA SER A 563 13.49 -28.00 -4.85
C SER A 563 14.23 -27.05 -3.89
N LYS A 564 14.31 -25.78 -4.27
CA LYS A 564 14.97 -24.72 -3.50
C LYS A 564 13.93 -23.73 -3.00
N THR A 565 14.24 -23.05 -1.89
CA THR A 565 13.44 -21.94 -1.39
C THR A 565 13.34 -20.84 -2.44
N GLY A 566 12.11 -20.46 -2.75
CA GLY A 566 11.80 -19.41 -3.69
C GLY A 566 11.77 -18.05 -3.01
N VAL A 567 12.24 -17.04 -3.72
CA VAL A 567 12.15 -15.63 -3.32
C VAL A 567 11.52 -14.84 -4.46
N LEU A 568 10.41 -14.18 -4.20
CA LEU A 568 9.70 -13.33 -5.16
C LEU A 568 9.98 -11.86 -4.85
N THR A 569 10.53 -11.14 -5.82
CA THR A 569 10.61 -9.67 -5.75
C THR A 569 9.83 -9.06 -6.91
N TYR A 570 9.02 -8.06 -6.61
CA TYR A 570 8.21 -7.39 -7.61
C TYR A 570 8.09 -5.90 -7.32
N SER A 571 7.85 -5.13 -8.37
CA SER A 571 7.86 -3.67 -8.28
C SER A 571 6.83 -3.04 -9.21
N GLN A 572 6.62 -1.75 -9.02
CA GLN A 572 5.75 -0.91 -9.85
C GLN A 572 4.30 -1.41 -9.93
N GLU A 573 3.73 -1.88 -8.82
CA GLU A 573 2.27 -1.99 -8.70
C GLU A 573 1.63 -0.60 -8.89
N HIS A 574 2.30 0.45 -8.38
CA HIS A 574 1.91 1.83 -8.64
C HIS A 574 2.76 2.42 -9.75
N ALA A 575 2.08 2.82 -10.81
CA ALA A 575 2.68 3.24 -12.06
C ALA A 575 3.69 4.39 -11.97
N ARG A 576 3.50 5.33 -11.03
CA ARG A 576 4.33 6.54 -10.87
C ARG A 576 5.64 6.32 -10.11
N GLU A 577 5.88 5.13 -9.63
CA GLU A 577 7.03 4.77 -8.78
C GLU A 577 8.20 4.27 -9.64
N TRP A 578 8.79 5.17 -10.43
CA TRP A 578 9.73 4.84 -11.51
C TRP A 578 11.06 4.26 -11.02
N GLN A 579 11.44 4.53 -9.78
CA GLN A 579 12.70 4.01 -9.22
C GLN A 579 12.59 2.54 -8.77
N THR A 580 11.39 2.02 -8.53
CA THR A 580 11.21 0.69 -7.95
C THR A 580 11.66 -0.45 -8.89
N PRO A 581 11.43 -0.39 -10.22
CA PRO A 581 12.01 -1.36 -11.14
C PRO A 581 13.54 -1.38 -11.17
N LEU A 582 14.17 -0.21 -10.95
CA LEU A 582 15.63 -0.10 -10.97
C LEU A 582 16.26 -0.98 -9.89
N VAL A 583 15.68 -1.01 -8.70
CA VAL A 583 16.13 -1.82 -7.56
C VAL A 583 16.07 -3.30 -7.91
N ASN A 584 14.98 -3.75 -8.53
CA ASN A 584 14.79 -5.13 -8.96
C ASN A 584 15.79 -5.54 -10.06
N ILE A 585 15.93 -4.73 -11.09
CA ILE A 585 16.83 -4.99 -12.22
C ILE A 585 18.28 -4.98 -11.76
N GLU A 586 18.68 -4.05 -10.89
CA GLU A 586 20.03 -4.02 -10.31
C GLU A 586 20.33 -5.29 -9.51
N SER A 587 19.38 -5.76 -8.68
CA SER A 587 19.56 -6.99 -7.92
C SER A 587 19.75 -8.21 -8.85
N ALA A 588 18.98 -8.31 -9.93
CA ALA A 588 19.11 -9.34 -10.94
C ALA A 588 20.48 -9.29 -11.61
N TYR A 589 20.92 -8.09 -12.00
CA TYR A 589 22.19 -7.85 -12.66
C TYR A 589 23.36 -8.31 -11.78
N ARG A 590 23.34 -8.00 -10.49
CA ARG A 590 24.33 -8.46 -9.50
C ARG A 590 24.35 -9.98 -9.40
N MET A 591 23.21 -10.64 -9.28
CA MET A 591 23.13 -12.09 -9.16
C MET A 591 23.77 -12.80 -10.37
N LEU A 592 23.57 -12.28 -11.57
CA LEU A 592 24.06 -12.88 -12.80
C LEU A 592 25.54 -12.56 -13.04
N HIS A 593 25.93 -11.29 -13.02
CA HIS A 593 27.28 -10.87 -13.33
C HIS A 593 28.30 -11.25 -12.24
N ASN A 594 27.89 -11.30 -10.97
CA ASN A 594 28.78 -11.72 -9.88
C ASN A 594 28.83 -13.24 -9.68
N TYR A 595 27.97 -14.03 -10.31
CA TYR A 595 27.89 -15.48 -10.11
C TYR A 595 29.25 -16.19 -10.25
N GLN A 596 30.07 -15.82 -11.24
CA GLN A 596 31.40 -16.40 -11.46
C GLN A 596 32.50 -15.72 -10.63
N LEU A 597 32.25 -14.52 -10.12
CA LEU A 597 33.26 -13.65 -9.54
C LEU A 597 33.24 -13.68 -8.02
N ASP A 598 32.09 -13.85 -7.43
CA ASP A 598 31.85 -13.82 -6.00
C ASP A 598 31.30 -15.16 -5.49
N SER A 599 31.86 -15.65 -4.37
CA SER A 599 31.44 -16.93 -3.79
C SER A 599 30.11 -16.88 -3.10
N ASP A 600 29.74 -15.73 -2.53
CA ASP A 600 28.50 -15.56 -1.80
C ASP A 600 27.34 -15.42 -2.77
N THR A 601 27.48 -14.63 -3.82
CA THR A 601 26.51 -14.59 -4.93
C THR A 601 26.29 -15.96 -5.54
N ARG A 602 27.37 -16.72 -5.79
CA ARG A 602 27.25 -18.09 -6.32
C ARG A 602 26.46 -18.98 -5.37
N ARG A 603 26.69 -18.87 -4.06
CA ARG A 603 25.96 -19.64 -3.06
C ARG A 603 24.46 -19.33 -3.07
N LEU A 604 24.09 -18.05 -3.25
CA LEU A 604 22.68 -17.65 -3.39
C LEU A 604 22.07 -18.29 -4.63
N VAL A 605 22.65 -18.08 -5.81
CA VAL A 605 22.11 -18.57 -7.09
C VAL A 605 22.07 -20.11 -7.16
N ASP A 606 23.00 -20.79 -6.50
CA ASP A 606 23.04 -22.27 -6.44
C ASP A 606 22.00 -22.86 -5.47
N ASN A 607 21.48 -22.09 -4.52
CA ASN A 607 20.63 -22.62 -3.45
C ASN A 607 19.27 -21.96 -3.33
N LEU A 608 18.96 -20.95 -4.12
CA LEU A 608 17.66 -20.30 -4.18
C LEU A 608 17.04 -20.45 -5.57
N ASP A 609 15.75 -20.17 -5.61
CA ASP A 609 14.92 -20.06 -6.81
C ASP A 609 14.32 -18.64 -6.80
N ILE A 610 14.95 -17.69 -7.50
CA ILE A 610 14.68 -16.26 -7.39
C ILE A 610 13.76 -15.85 -8.55
N PHE A 611 12.63 -15.23 -8.23
CA PHE A 611 11.63 -14.73 -9.18
C PHE A 611 11.60 -13.21 -9.12
N ILE A 612 11.76 -12.54 -10.24
CA ILE A 612 11.81 -11.08 -10.34
C ILE A 612 10.76 -10.60 -11.35
N VAL A 613 9.78 -9.84 -10.91
CA VAL A 613 8.79 -9.16 -11.75
C VAL A 613 9.11 -7.67 -11.76
N PRO A 614 9.79 -7.14 -12.79
CA PRO A 614 10.30 -5.77 -12.76
C PRO A 614 9.20 -4.70 -12.86
N THR A 615 8.06 -5.00 -13.47
CA THR A 615 6.88 -4.14 -13.49
C THR A 615 5.62 -4.97 -13.46
N VAL A 616 4.77 -4.74 -12.46
CA VAL A 616 3.47 -5.41 -12.32
C VAL A 616 2.41 -4.69 -13.16
N ASN A 617 2.51 -3.36 -13.28
CA ASN A 617 1.51 -2.49 -13.88
C ASN A 617 2.06 -1.73 -15.12
N PRO A 618 2.35 -2.44 -16.22
CA PRO A 618 2.96 -1.83 -17.39
C PRO A 618 2.06 -0.80 -18.08
N ASP A 619 0.75 -0.98 -18.14
CA ASP A 619 -0.18 -0.03 -18.75
C ASP A 619 -0.20 1.32 -18.03
N GLY A 620 -0.30 1.27 -16.71
CA GLY A 620 -0.20 2.46 -15.88
C GLY A 620 1.19 3.10 -15.96
N ALA A 621 2.26 2.28 -15.95
CA ALA A 621 3.63 2.74 -16.05
C ALA A 621 3.89 3.52 -17.36
N LEU A 622 3.46 2.99 -18.51
CA LEU A 622 3.52 3.68 -19.78
C LEU A 622 2.74 5.00 -19.77
N TYR A 623 1.55 5.00 -19.17
CA TYR A 623 0.76 6.22 -19.03
C TYR A 623 1.41 7.21 -18.06
N SER A 624 1.99 6.75 -16.96
CA SER A 624 2.75 7.60 -16.04
C SER A 624 3.95 8.24 -16.73
N TYR A 625 4.68 7.46 -17.52
CA TYR A 625 5.91 7.89 -18.16
C TYR A 625 5.67 8.92 -19.27
N TYR A 626 4.69 8.71 -20.13
CA TYR A 626 4.48 9.51 -21.33
C TYR A 626 3.34 10.54 -21.25
N ASP A 627 2.31 10.28 -20.42
CA ASP A 627 1.06 11.04 -20.44
C ASP A 627 0.81 11.81 -19.13
N PHE A 628 0.90 11.15 -17.97
CA PHE A 628 0.57 11.76 -16.69
C PHE A 628 1.45 11.20 -15.56
N ALA A 629 2.56 11.86 -15.27
CA ALA A 629 3.58 11.42 -14.31
C ALA A 629 3.03 11.04 -12.92
N ALA A 630 1.89 11.59 -12.50
CA ALA A 630 1.27 11.27 -11.22
C ALA A 630 0.33 10.04 -11.25
N GLN A 631 0.21 9.32 -12.38
CA GLN A 631 -0.62 8.11 -12.47
C GLN A 631 -0.15 7.06 -11.48
N ARG A 632 -1.04 6.64 -10.56
CA ARG A 632 -0.81 5.59 -9.58
C ARG A 632 -1.33 4.23 -10.05
N LYS A 633 -2.57 4.24 -10.54
CA LYS A 633 -3.39 3.07 -10.86
C LYS A 633 -3.02 2.46 -12.21
N ASN A 634 -3.57 1.31 -12.56
CA ASN A 634 -3.55 0.83 -13.94
C ASN A 634 -4.45 1.71 -14.84
N MET A 635 -4.78 1.29 -16.06
CA MET A 635 -5.55 2.13 -16.98
C MET A 635 -6.95 1.57 -17.31
N THR A 636 -7.42 0.56 -16.57
CA THR A 636 -8.76 0.00 -16.77
C THR A 636 -9.84 1.01 -16.39
N ASN A 637 -10.79 1.28 -17.27
CA ASN A 637 -11.81 2.30 -17.04
C ASN A 637 -13.14 1.71 -16.55
N TYR A 638 -13.37 1.79 -15.26
CA TYR A 638 -14.68 1.47 -14.65
C TYR A 638 -15.55 2.71 -14.36
N CYS A 639 -15.10 3.91 -14.73
CA CYS A 639 -15.85 5.16 -14.51
C CYS A 639 -16.90 5.45 -15.59
N GLY A 640 -17.11 4.50 -16.48
CA GLY A 640 -18.04 4.69 -17.59
C GLY A 640 -17.48 5.56 -18.74
N PRO A 641 -18.28 5.88 -19.74
CA PRO A 641 -17.79 6.46 -20.99
C PRO A 641 -17.19 7.85 -20.87
N GLY A 642 -17.39 8.60 -19.80
CA GLY A 642 -16.79 9.91 -19.61
C GLY A 642 -16.73 10.79 -20.88
N ASP A 643 -16.30 12.06 -20.83
CA ASP A 643 -15.91 12.76 -22.06
C ASP A 643 -14.54 12.20 -22.52
N ALA A 644 -14.53 11.33 -23.51
CA ALA A 644 -13.31 10.70 -24.05
C ALA A 644 -12.21 11.71 -24.43
N ASN A 645 -12.59 13.00 -24.58
CA ASN A 645 -11.68 14.11 -24.85
C ASN A 645 -11.21 14.84 -23.59
N ASP A 646 -11.71 14.46 -22.40
CA ASP A 646 -11.25 15.07 -21.15
C ASP A 646 -10.05 14.31 -20.59
N VAL A 647 -8.86 14.83 -20.84
CA VAL A 647 -7.59 14.28 -20.32
C VAL A 647 -7.60 14.22 -18.79
N ASN A 648 -8.22 15.20 -18.13
CA ASN A 648 -8.28 15.21 -16.67
C ASN A 648 -9.16 14.07 -16.13
N ALA A 649 -10.24 13.72 -16.82
CA ALA A 649 -11.04 12.55 -16.45
C ALA A 649 -10.23 11.25 -16.57
N ARG A 650 -9.41 11.11 -17.63
CA ARG A 650 -8.53 9.94 -17.81
C ARG A 650 -7.51 9.78 -16.70
N ASN A 651 -6.97 10.89 -16.20
CA ASN A 651 -5.99 10.90 -15.13
C ASN A 651 -6.56 10.35 -13.80
N ALA A 652 -7.87 10.18 -13.70
CA ALA A 652 -8.53 9.56 -12.56
C ALA A 652 -8.87 8.08 -12.77
N TRP A 653 -8.70 7.53 -14.00
CA TRP A 653 -9.04 6.13 -14.29
C TRP A 653 -8.06 5.14 -13.70
N GLY A 654 -8.48 3.87 -13.69
CA GLY A 654 -7.70 2.73 -13.28
C GLY A 654 -8.12 2.18 -11.91
N VAL A 655 -7.58 1.01 -11.61
CA VAL A 655 -7.67 0.32 -10.33
C VAL A 655 -6.32 0.41 -9.63
N ASP A 656 -6.33 0.57 -8.34
CA ASP A 656 -5.15 0.46 -7.49
C ASP A 656 -4.87 -1.03 -7.27
N ASN A 657 -3.89 -1.60 -7.97
CA ASN A 657 -3.58 -3.02 -7.92
C ASN A 657 -3.24 -3.49 -6.49
N ASN A 658 -2.64 -2.59 -5.69
CA ASN A 658 -2.34 -2.84 -4.28
C ASN A 658 -3.53 -2.54 -3.34
N ARG A 659 -4.76 -2.64 -3.86
CA ARG A 659 -6.05 -2.62 -3.15
C ARG A 659 -7.02 -3.67 -3.74
N ASN A 660 -6.57 -4.46 -4.72
CA ASN A 660 -7.43 -5.34 -5.50
C ASN A 660 -7.28 -6.84 -5.14
N GLN A 661 -6.55 -7.17 -4.08
CA GLN A 661 -6.38 -8.55 -3.60
C GLN A 661 -7.56 -9.03 -2.75
N THR A 662 -7.64 -10.36 -2.53
CA THR A 662 -8.81 -10.98 -1.90
C THR A 662 -8.78 -10.94 -0.37
N TYR A 663 -7.60 -10.95 0.25
CA TYR A 663 -7.53 -11.03 1.71
C TYR A 663 -7.48 -9.64 2.34
N GLY A 664 -8.30 -9.43 3.35
CA GLY A 664 -8.36 -8.14 4.07
C GLY A 664 -8.82 -6.99 3.18
N SER A 665 -9.69 -7.24 2.22
CA SER A 665 -10.16 -6.28 1.24
C SER A 665 -11.21 -5.30 1.80
N ILE A 666 -11.50 -4.23 1.05
CA ILE A 666 -12.61 -3.34 1.40
C ILE A 666 -13.96 -4.08 1.34
N PHE A 667 -14.07 -5.11 0.51
CA PHE A 667 -15.29 -5.92 0.38
C PHE A 667 -15.50 -6.84 1.59
N ASP A 668 -14.42 -7.13 2.34
CA ASP A 668 -14.47 -7.79 3.64
C ASP A 668 -14.68 -6.80 4.80
N GLY A 669 -14.78 -5.50 4.51
CA GLY A 669 -15.04 -4.44 5.50
C GLY A 669 -13.79 -3.85 6.14
N TYR A 670 -12.60 -4.07 5.55
CA TYR A 670 -11.38 -3.38 5.97
C TYR A 670 -11.28 -2.00 5.35
N ASP A 671 -10.56 -1.09 6.01
CA ASP A 671 -10.41 0.31 5.61
C ASP A 671 -9.14 0.52 4.78
N GLY A 672 -9.04 1.68 4.12
CA GLY A 672 -7.85 2.09 3.36
C GLY A 672 -7.92 1.85 1.86
N ALA A 673 -9.08 1.43 1.35
CA ALA A 673 -9.42 1.38 -0.07
C ALA A 673 -10.70 2.17 -0.35
N SER A 674 -11.09 2.28 -1.61
CA SER A 674 -12.28 3.00 -2.05
C SER A 674 -13.04 2.21 -3.10
N THR A 675 -14.36 2.28 -3.06
CA THR A 675 -15.25 1.76 -4.13
C THR A 675 -15.55 2.82 -5.21
N SER A 676 -15.02 4.05 -5.08
CA SER A 676 -15.20 5.08 -6.10
C SER A 676 -14.13 4.96 -7.19
N CYS A 677 -14.53 4.74 -8.42
CA CYS A 677 -13.63 4.57 -9.57
C CYS A 677 -12.67 5.75 -9.82
N THR A 678 -13.00 6.95 -9.35
CA THR A 678 -12.13 8.13 -9.44
C THR A 678 -11.15 8.29 -8.27
N SER A 679 -11.27 7.47 -7.23
CA SER A 679 -10.35 7.50 -6.09
C SER A 679 -8.97 6.99 -6.49
N ALA A 680 -7.93 7.54 -5.89
CA ALA A 680 -6.56 7.06 -6.06
C ALA A 680 -6.34 5.66 -5.46
N THR A 681 -7.23 5.21 -4.55
CA THR A 681 -7.20 3.90 -3.89
C THR A 681 -8.38 3.04 -4.30
N TYR A 682 -8.89 3.19 -5.52
CA TYR A 682 -10.01 2.39 -6.02
C TYR A 682 -9.65 0.92 -6.10
N ALA A 683 -10.40 0.08 -5.38
CA ALA A 683 -10.15 -1.36 -5.24
C ALA A 683 -10.62 -2.21 -6.44
N GLY A 684 -11.14 -1.57 -7.49
CA GLY A 684 -11.81 -2.29 -8.56
C GLY A 684 -13.28 -2.56 -8.26
N PRO A 685 -14.01 -3.15 -9.21
CA PRO A 685 -15.41 -3.52 -9.01
C PRO A 685 -15.56 -4.73 -8.07
N PHE A 686 -14.54 -5.58 -7.98
CA PHE A 686 -14.45 -6.74 -7.11
C PHE A 686 -12.97 -7.13 -6.92
N GLU A 687 -12.74 -8.07 -6.03
CA GLU A 687 -11.41 -8.60 -5.72
C GLU A 687 -10.80 -9.31 -6.93
N GLN A 688 -9.51 -9.03 -7.17
CA GLN A 688 -8.77 -9.58 -8.33
C GLN A 688 -9.45 -9.34 -9.68
N SER A 689 -10.16 -8.21 -9.81
CA SER A 689 -10.71 -7.79 -11.09
C SER A 689 -9.62 -7.55 -12.13
N GLU A 690 -8.41 -7.22 -11.69
CA GLU A 690 -7.32 -6.82 -12.57
C GLU A 690 -6.37 -7.99 -12.91
N PRO A 691 -5.94 -8.12 -14.16
CA PRO A 691 -4.99 -9.14 -14.56
C PRO A 691 -3.65 -9.02 -13.81
N GLU A 692 -3.22 -7.83 -13.46
CA GLU A 692 -2.01 -7.55 -12.70
C GLU A 692 -2.08 -8.21 -11.30
N SER A 693 -3.20 -8.05 -10.60
CA SER A 693 -3.43 -8.67 -9.28
C SER A 693 -3.49 -10.20 -9.37
N ARG A 694 -4.14 -10.72 -10.40
CA ARG A 694 -4.20 -12.17 -10.65
C ARG A 694 -2.84 -12.78 -10.98
N ASN A 695 -1.98 -12.05 -11.67
CA ASN A 695 -0.63 -12.50 -11.99
C ASN A 695 0.22 -12.71 -10.73
N LEU A 696 0.09 -11.81 -9.73
CA LEU A 696 0.78 -11.96 -8.46
C LEU A 696 0.28 -13.17 -7.65
N ASP A 697 -1.02 -13.38 -7.61
CA ASP A 697 -1.62 -14.55 -6.96
C ASP A 697 -1.26 -15.86 -7.68
N TRP A 698 -1.25 -15.82 -9.02
CA TRP A 698 -0.88 -16.98 -9.83
C TRP A 698 0.57 -17.41 -9.60
N ILE A 699 1.54 -16.49 -9.59
CA ILE A 699 2.95 -16.86 -9.43
C ILE A 699 3.20 -17.49 -8.05
N ALA A 700 2.54 -16.98 -7.00
CA ALA A 700 2.61 -17.57 -5.67
C ALA A 700 1.94 -18.97 -5.60
N THR A 701 0.86 -19.16 -6.36
CA THR A 701 0.15 -20.46 -6.45
C THR A 701 0.93 -21.49 -7.27
N GLU A 702 1.47 -21.10 -8.43
CA GLU A 702 2.18 -22.00 -9.36
C GLU A 702 3.51 -22.45 -8.79
N TYR A 703 4.18 -21.58 -8.04
CA TYR A 703 5.49 -21.86 -7.44
C TYR A 703 5.42 -21.92 -5.91
N PRO A 704 4.86 -23.01 -5.35
CA PRO A 704 4.63 -23.13 -3.90
C PRO A 704 5.92 -23.26 -3.06
N ASN A 705 7.09 -23.24 -3.70
CA ASN A 705 8.38 -23.14 -3.05
C ASN A 705 8.78 -21.68 -2.76
N ILE A 706 8.00 -20.69 -3.19
CA ILE A 706 8.20 -19.29 -2.79
C ILE A 706 7.80 -19.19 -1.32
N GLU A 707 8.75 -18.81 -0.48
CA GLU A 707 8.58 -18.64 0.97
C GLU A 707 8.86 -17.20 1.41
N PHE A 708 9.53 -16.41 0.57
CA PHE A 708 9.90 -15.02 0.84
C PHE A 708 9.48 -14.12 -0.31
N ALA A 709 9.05 -12.90 0.03
CA ALA A 709 8.75 -11.90 -0.98
C ALA A 709 9.09 -10.48 -0.53
N MET A 710 9.38 -9.62 -1.50
CA MET A 710 9.49 -8.18 -1.29
C MET A 710 8.74 -7.43 -2.38
N ASN A 711 7.75 -6.65 -1.96
CA ASN A 711 7.08 -5.68 -2.80
C ASN A 711 7.80 -4.35 -2.70
N ILE A 712 8.32 -3.85 -3.81
CA ILE A 712 9.12 -2.64 -3.85
C ILE A 712 8.25 -1.49 -4.35
N HIS A 713 7.94 -0.60 -3.43
CA HIS A 713 7.20 0.64 -3.61
C HIS A 713 8.09 1.87 -3.43
N SER A 714 7.57 3.03 -3.71
CA SER A 714 8.07 4.32 -3.28
C SER A 714 6.89 5.26 -2.96
N SER A 715 6.99 6.21 -2.06
CA SER A 715 8.19 6.68 -1.39
C SER A 715 7.90 6.92 0.09
N GLY A 716 8.95 7.07 0.88
CA GLY A 716 8.80 7.44 2.28
C GLY A 716 9.82 6.79 3.21
N ASN A 717 10.64 5.88 2.72
CA ASN A 717 11.55 5.06 3.52
C ASN A 717 10.81 4.34 4.65
N TYR A 718 9.84 3.46 4.28
CA TYR A 718 9.18 2.54 5.18
C TYR A 718 9.57 1.11 4.85
N PHE A 719 9.77 0.29 5.87
CA PHE A 719 10.03 -1.14 5.72
C PHE A 719 9.03 -1.92 6.54
N MET A 720 8.12 -2.62 5.88
CA MET A 720 6.87 -3.03 6.49
C MET A 720 6.50 -4.47 6.13
N TRP A 721 5.61 -5.06 6.95
CA TRP A 721 5.01 -6.38 6.74
C TRP A 721 3.56 -6.42 7.21
N SER A 722 2.91 -7.58 7.11
CA SER A 722 1.53 -7.79 7.58
C SER A 722 1.41 -7.76 9.12
N PRO A 723 0.30 -7.28 9.68
CA PRO A 723 -0.95 -6.91 9.03
C PRO A 723 -0.89 -5.55 8.33
N GLY A 724 -1.50 -5.48 7.15
CA GLY A 724 -1.56 -4.25 6.35
C GLY A 724 -2.89 -3.52 6.45
N ALA A 725 -3.94 -4.15 6.94
CA ALA A 725 -5.26 -3.58 7.01
C ALA A 725 -5.89 -3.67 8.41
N TYR A 726 -6.78 -2.72 8.69
CA TYR A 726 -7.66 -2.73 9.86
C TYR A 726 -9.07 -2.33 9.48
N SER A 727 -10.06 -2.74 10.29
CA SER A 727 -11.45 -2.31 10.16
C SER A 727 -11.77 -1.15 11.10
N LEU A 728 -12.79 -0.36 10.75
CA LEU A 728 -13.34 0.73 11.57
C LEU A 728 -14.77 0.37 12.03
N PRO A 729 -15.23 0.87 13.21
CA PRO A 729 -14.46 1.63 14.19
C PRO A 729 -13.51 0.78 15.00
N GLY A 730 -12.51 1.36 15.66
CA GLY A 730 -11.64 0.71 16.63
C GLY A 730 -10.30 0.23 16.09
N ARG A 731 -10.00 0.40 14.79
CA ARG A 731 -8.74 -0.03 14.16
C ARG A 731 -8.39 -1.50 14.45
N VAL A 732 -9.37 -2.40 14.31
CA VAL A 732 -9.13 -3.83 14.49
C VAL A 732 -8.34 -4.34 13.28
N THR A 733 -7.08 -4.73 13.50
CA THR A 733 -6.20 -5.19 12.43
C THR A 733 -6.54 -6.62 11.99
N LEU A 734 -6.08 -6.99 10.81
CA LEU A 734 -5.93 -8.40 10.45
C LEU A 734 -5.10 -9.12 11.52
N PRO A 735 -5.22 -10.47 11.65
CA PRO A 735 -4.53 -11.24 12.67
C PRO A 735 -3.02 -10.94 12.71
N ARG A 736 -2.49 -10.66 13.89
CA ARG A 736 -1.06 -10.40 14.06
C ARG A 736 -0.27 -11.71 14.09
N PRO A 737 0.97 -11.70 13.57
CA PRO A 737 1.88 -12.81 13.76
C PRO A 737 2.13 -13.11 15.26
N SER A 738 2.51 -14.34 15.59
CA SER A 738 3.03 -14.66 16.92
C SER A 738 4.25 -13.80 17.25
N LEU A 739 4.55 -13.62 18.53
CA LEU A 739 5.73 -12.85 18.96
C LEU A 739 7.02 -13.39 18.33
N GLY A 740 7.20 -14.70 18.24
CA GLY A 740 8.37 -15.30 17.62
C GLY A 740 8.45 -15.01 16.12
N THR A 741 7.33 -15.03 15.41
CA THR A 741 7.27 -14.67 13.99
C THR A 741 7.49 -13.16 13.79
N GLU A 742 6.90 -12.34 14.65
CA GLU A 742 7.10 -10.89 14.61
C GLU A 742 8.56 -10.53 14.88
N GLN A 743 9.21 -11.21 15.84
CA GLN A 743 10.64 -11.06 16.10
C GLN A 743 11.49 -11.44 14.87
N TYR A 744 11.12 -12.53 14.19
CA TYR A 744 11.80 -12.93 12.96
C TYR A 744 11.69 -11.86 11.85
N PHE A 745 10.54 -11.21 11.72
CA PHE A 745 10.39 -10.07 10.81
C PHE A 745 11.31 -8.91 11.23
N TYR A 746 11.41 -8.59 12.51
CA TYR A 746 12.31 -7.53 13.00
C TYR A 746 13.77 -7.88 12.76
N ASP A 747 14.24 -9.05 13.16
CA ASP A 747 15.63 -9.47 13.02
C ASP A 747 16.06 -9.52 11.54
N SER A 748 15.19 -10.03 10.66
CA SER A 748 15.42 -10.04 9.23
C SER A 748 15.44 -8.62 8.65
N SER A 749 14.55 -7.74 9.15
CA SER A 749 14.51 -6.34 8.74
C SER A 749 15.77 -5.59 9.13
N GLU A 750 16.31 -5.80 10.33
CA GLU A 750 17.58 -5.19 10.76
C GLU A 750 18.73 -5.58 9.85
N ARG A 751 18.82 -6.85 9.44
CA ARG A 751 19.83 -7.31 8.49
C ARG A 751 19.70 -6.62 7.13
N ILE A 752 18.49 -6.59 6.58
CA ILE A 752 18.20 -5.97 5.29
C ILE A 752 18.51 -4.46 5.33
N LEU A 753 18.07 -3.78 6.38
CA LEU A 753 18.28 -2.35 6.57
C LEU A 753 19.75 -2.00 6.85
N SER A 754 20.50 -2.89 7.51
CA SER A 754 21.95 -2.75 7.68
C SER A 754 22.66 -2.78 6.34
N ALA A 755 22.33 -3.73 5.46
CA ALA A 755 22.91 -3.81 4.11
C ALA A 755 22.65 -2.54 3.27
N ILE A 756 21.47 -1.92 3.44
CA ILE A 756 21.15 -0.63 2.82
C ILE A 756 22.03 0.48 3.38
N LYS A 757 22.17 0.55 4.72
CA LYS A 757 22.97 1.56 5.43
C LYS A 757 24.44 1.55 5.00
N GLU A 758 24.99 0.40 4.65
CA GLU A 758 26.39 0.25 4.21
C GLU A 758 26.75 1.15 3.01
N TRP A 759 25.81 1.43 2.11
CA TRP A 759 26.08 2.20 0.91
C TRP A 759 26.39 3.67 1.18
N ARG A 760 25.51 4.40 1.83
CA ARG A 760 25.66 5.84 2.12
C ARG A 760 25.45 6.23 3.57
N GLY A 761 25.29 5.30 4.48
CA GLY A 761 25.02 5.57 5.89
C GLY A 761 23.57 5.93 6.18
N LEU A 762 22.67 5.79 5.21
CA LEU A 762 21.25 6.08 5.36
C LEU A 762 20.47 4.77 5.37
N SER A 763 19.42 4.70 6.17
CA SER A 763 18.48 3.59 6.19
C SER A 763 17.14 4.01 6.77
N VAL A 764 16.20 3.06 6.85
CA VAL A 764 14.88 3.26 7.45
C VAL A 764 15.00 3.35 8.96
N THR A 765 14.26 4.26 9.58
CA THR A 765 14.24 4.44 11.03
C THR A 765 13.32 3.39 11.70
N PRO A 766 13.51 3.10 13.00
CA PRO A 766 12.64 2.19 13.74
C PRO A 766 11.15 2.56 13.65
N ALA A 767 10.83 3.85 13.72
CA ALA A 767 9.46 4.35 13.65
C ALA A 767 8.75 4.11 12.29
N ARG A 768 9.51 3.72 11.27
CA ARG A 768 9.01 3.38 9.92
C ARG A 768 9.22 1.91 9.58
N THR A 769 9.57 1.09 10.58
CA THR A 769 9.77 -0.35 10.45
C THR A 769 8.76 -1.06 11.31
N GLY A 770 7.92 -1.91 10.74
CA GLY A 770 6.88 -2.62 11.47
C GLY A 770 5.68 -3.00 10.59
N PRO A 771 4.61 -3.52 11.16
CA PRO A 771 3.38 -3.81 10.42
C PRO A 771 2.83 -2.57 9.71
N ILE A 772 2.38 -2.72 8.46
CA ILE A 772 1.87 -1.61 7.62
C ILE A 772 0.80 -0.80 8.36
N ALA A 773 -0.14 -1.50 9.00
CA ALA A 773 -1.24 -0.88 9.72
C ALA A 773 -0.79 -0.03 10.92
N ASP A 774 0.40 -0.31 11.48
CA ASP A 774 0.95 0.39 12.64
C ASP A 774 1.83 1.58 12.24
N VAL A 775 2.65 1.43 11.20
CA VAL A 775 3.68 2.43 10.87
C VAL A 775 3.26 3.37 9.73
N LEU A 776 2.23 3.02 8.96
CA LEU A 776 1.80 3.82 7.83
C LEU A 776 0.29 4.14 7.91
N TYR A 777 -0.57 3.29 7.37
CA TYR A 777 -2.04 3.41 7.37
C TYR A 777 -2.66 2.07 7.00
N SER A 778 -3.99 1.93 7.10
CA SER A 778 -4.69 0.76 6.58
C SER A 778 -4.66 0.72 5.06
N ALA A 779 -4.37 -0.44 4.51
CA ALA A 779 -4.26 -0.68 3.06
C ALA A 779 -5.04 -1.95 2.69
N ALA A 780 -6.38 -1.88 2.76
CA ALA A 780 -7.27 -3.01 2.47
C ALA A 780 -6.99 -3.63 1.10
N GLY A 781 -6.84 -4.95 1.03
CA GLY A 781 -6.60 -5.68 -0.21
C GLY A 781 -5.21 -5.48 -0.81
N ASN A 782 -4.19 -5.24 0.02
CA ASN A 782 -2.81 -5.14 -0.42
C ASN A 782 -2.18 -6.50 -0.75
N SER A 783 -1.19 -6.51 -1.63
CA SER A 783 -0.53 -7.74 -2.09
C SER A 783 0.33 -8.41 -1.02
N GLY A 784 0.88 -7.65 -0.07
CA GLY A 784 1.65 -8.22 1.05
C GLY A 784 0.79 -9.08 1.96
N ASP A 785 -0.42 -8.63 2.30
CA ASP A 785 -1.38 -9.42 3.08
C ASP A 785 -1.84 -10.66 2.31
N GLN A 786 -2.08 -10.55 0.99
CA GLN A 786 -2.41 -11.70 0.16
C GLN A 786 -1.31 -12.77 0.22
N LEU A 787 -0.06 -12.37 0.03
CA LEU A 787 1.08 -13.29 0.06
C LEU A 787 1.26 -13.95 1.44
N TRP A 788 1.11 -13.17 2.51
CA TRP A 788 1.26 -13.68 3.87
C TRP A 788 0.11 -14.60 4.29
N TYR A 789 -1.15 -14.11 4.24
CA TYR A 789 -2.28 -14.86 4.80
C TYR A 789 -2.79 -15.99 3.90
N VAL A 790 -2.65 -15.88 2.58
CA VAL A 790 -3.16 -16.89 1.64
C VAL A 790 -2.09 -17.89 1.25
N HIS A 791 -0.84 -17.42 1.08
CA HIS A 791 0.24 -18.23 0.53
C HIS A 791 1.32 -18.60 1.55
N ASP A 792 1.23 -18.16 2.81
CA ASP A 792 2.22 -18.38 3.88
C ASP A 792 3.64 -17.87 3.50
N ILE A 793 3.72 -16.77 2.72
CA ILE A 793 4.96 -16.19 2.25
C ILE A 793 5.37 -15.04 3.18
N TYR A 794 6.59 -15.07 3.70
CA TYR A 794 7.17 -13.94 4.46
C TYR A 794 7.37 -12.77 3.54
N ALA A 795 6.41 -11.83 3.54
CA ALA A 795 6.35 -10.73 2.61
C ALA A 795 6.65 -9.39 3.28
N TRP A 796 7.60 -8.64 2.72
CA TRP A 796 7.85 -7.25 3.08
C TRP A 796 7.33 -6.30 2.01
N ASN A 797 6.91 -5.12 2.46
CA ASN A 797 6.55 -3.99 1.60
C ASN A 797 7.57 -2.87 1.88
N PHE A 798 8.26 -2.45 0.86
CA PHE A 798 9.37 -1.53 0.98
C PHE A 798 9.08 -0.23 0.21
N GLU A 799 8.88 0.87 0.92
CA GLU A 799 8.73 2.21 0.36
C GLU A 799 10.10 2.88 0.24
N VAL A 800 10.76 2.71 -0.89
CA VAL A 800 12.13 3.18 -1.12
C VAL A 800 12.17 4.68 -1.42
N GLY A 801 13.19 5.36 -0.92
CA GLY A 801 13.48 6.76 -1.22
C GLY A 801 12.44 7.75 -0.68
N THR A 802 12.56 9.01 -1.10
CA THR A 802 11.76 10.13 -0.59
C THR A 802 10.83 10.77 -1.61
N SER A 803 10.88 10.32 -2.86
CA SER A 803 10.00 10.78 -3.95
C SER A 803 9.74 9.66 -4.95
N PHE A 804 8.68 9.77 -5.73
CA PHE A 804 8.30 8.78 -6.75
C PHE A 804 9.27 8.74 -7.94
N GLN A 805 9.81 9.89 -8.29
CA GLN A 805 10.62 10.12 -9.49
C GLN A 805 11.76 11.08 -9.13
N PRO A 806 12.75 10.65 -8.32
CA PRO A 806 13.90 11.51 -8.01
C PRO A 806 14.70 11.83 -9.28
N GLU A 807 15.53 12.88 -9.24
CA GLU A 807 16.49 13.14 -10.31
C GLU A 807 17.40 11.91 -10.49
N TRP A 808 17.80 11.64 -11.73
CA TRP A 808 18.52 10.40 -12.07
C TRP A 808 19.75 10.13 -11.18
N SER A 809 20.49 11.17 -10.81
CA SER A 809 21.64 11.01 -9.91
C SER A 809 21.26 10.46 -8.54
N GLU A 810 20.12 10.84 -8.01
CA GLU A 810 19.59 10.31 -6.75
C GLU A 810 18.93 8.94 -6.95
N ALA A 811 18.23 8.74 -8.07
CA ALA A 811 17.67 7.44 -8.42
C ALA A 811 18.76 6.36 -8.53
N TYR A 812 19.91 6.70 -9.10
CA TYR A 812 21.07 5.81 -9.20
C TYR A 812 21.59 5.41 -7.82
N GLU A 813 21.77 6.37 -6.91
CA GLU A 813 22.22 6.08 -5.54
C GLU A 813 21.19 5.20 -4.79
N GLN A 814 19.90 5.50 -4.95
CA GLN A 814 18.83 4.70 -4.37
C GLN A 814 18.77 3.29 -4.98
N MET A 815 18.95 3.14 -6.28
CA MET A 815 19.05 1.85 -6.93
C MET A 815 20.17 1.01 -6.29
N MET A 816 21.34 1.59 -6.09
CA MET A 816 22.49 0.89 -5.54
C MET A 816 22.29 0.49 -4.08
N GLU A 817 21.82 1.41 -3.23
CA GLU A 817 21.64 1.14 -1.79
C GLU A 817 20.50 0.16 -1.52
N PHE A 818 19.35 0.33 -2.18
CA PHE A 818 18.20 -0.52 -1.92
C PHE A 818 18.34 -1.92 -2.53
N SER A 819 19.13 -2.07 -3.60
CA SER A 819 19.50 -3.40 -4.12
C SER A 819 20.37 -4.18 -3.14
N ASN A 820 21.16 -3.53 -2.28
CA ASN A 820 21.85 -4.22 -1.19
C ASN A 820 20.83 -4.92 -0.27
N GLY A 821 19.74 -4.24 0.06
CA GLY A 821 18.66 -4.81 0.88
C GLY A 821 17.97 -5.99 0.21
N VAL A 822 17.72 -5.91 -1.11
CA VAL A 822 17.13 -7.04 -1.86
C VAL A 822 18.07 -8.24 -1.87
N VAL A 823 19.36 -8.03 -2.07
CA VAL A 823 20.34 -9.11 -2.03
C VAL A 823 20.48 -9.70 -0.62
N GLU A 824 20.37 -8.87 0.44
CA GLU A 824 20.33 -9.40 1.81
C GLU A 824 19.05 -10.19 2.09
N LEU A 825 17.90 -9.84 1.50
CA LEU A 825 16.71 -10.69 1.56
C LEU A 825 17.01 -12.10 0.98
N TYR A 826 17.76 -12.18 -0.12
CA TYR A 826 18.18 -13.48 -0.66
C TYR A 826 19.06 -14.23 0.34
N GLN A 827 19.93 -13.52 1.08
CA GLN A 827 20.75 -14.13 2.12
C GLN A 827 19.88 -14.60 3.31
N VAL A 828 18.89 -13.82 3.74
CA VAL A 828 17.91 -14.21 4.77
C VAL A 828 17.19 -15.49 4.36
N ALA A 829 16.68 -15.56 3.14
CA ALA A 829 16.00 -16.73 2.60
C ALA A 829 16.93 -17.96 2.51
N LYS A 830 18.20 -17.73 2.18
CA LYS A 830 19.21 -18.78 2.14
C LYS A 830 19.54 -19.33 3.52
N ASP A 831 19.69 -18.46 4.51
CA ASP A 831 19.99 -18.84 5.88
C ASP A 831 18.81 -19.60 6.52
N TRP A 832 17.58 -19.24 6.17
CA TRP A 832 16.38 -19.97 6.56
C TRP A 832 16.45 -21.48 6.25
N THR A 833 16.98 -21.84 5.08
CA THR A 833 17.12 -23.25 4.68
C THR A 833 18.28 -23.98 5.37
N ASP A 834 19.26 -23.23 5.86
CA ASP A 834 20.47 -23.76 6.49
C ASP A 834 20.43 -23.68 8.03
N ASP A 835 19.34 -23.17 8.59
CA ASP A 835 19.23 -23.02 10.03
C ASP A 835 19.42 -24.37 10.75
N ARG A 836 20.25 -24.35 11.79
CA ARG A 836 20.52 -25.47 12.68
C ARG A 836 20.28 -25.13 14.13
N THR A 837 19.81 -23.93 14.40
CA THR A 837 19.37 -23.49 15.71
C THR A 837 18.11 -24.27 16.07
N LYS A 838 17.93 -24.60 17.31
CA LYS A 838 16.73 -25.30 17.73
C LYS A 838 15.77 -24.31 18.33
N PRO A 839 14.51 -24.36 17.92
CA PRO A 839 13.51 -23.49 18.47
C PRO A 839 13.34 -23.75 19.98
N ARG A 840 12.81 -22.73 20.65
CA ARG A 840 12.32 -22.83 22.02
C ARG A 840 10.90 -22.31 22.05
N SER A 841 10.02 -23.07 22.66
CA SER A 841 8.61 -22.71 22.78
C SER A 841 8.14 -22.78 24.24
N TRP A 842 7.15 -21.96 24.55
CA TRP A 842 6.55 -21.89 25.88
C TRP A 842 5.05 -21.68 25.81
N LEU A 843 4.36 -21.99 26.94
CA LEU A 843 2.94 -21.73 27.08
C LEU A 843 2.75 -20.32 27.66
N VAL A 844 2.01 -19.48 26.93
CA VAL A 844 1.59 -18.17 27.41
C VAL A 844 0.30 -18.33 28.18
N GLN A 845 0.29 -17.90 29.42
CA GLN A 845 -0.86 -17.97 30.32
C GLN A 845 -1.16 -16.59 30.87
N PRO A 846 -2.42 -16.11 30.83
CA PRO A 846 -2.76 -14.85 31.47
C PRO A 846 -2.63 -15.02 32.98
N GLY A 847 -1.83 -14.18 33.64
CA GLY A 847 -1.61 -14.18 35.09
C GLY A 847 -0.95 -15.44 35.65
N SER A 848 -1.30 -15.80 36.86
CA SER A 848 -0.71 -16.96 37.55
C SER A 848 -1.72 -18.01 37.98
N SER A 849 -1.42 -19.24 37.68
CA SER A 849 -2.14 -20.43 38.22
C SER A 849 -2.08 -20.47 39.76
N PRO A 850 -3.13 -20.88 40.50
CA PRO A 850 -4.39 -21.45 40.02
C PRO A 850 -5.45 -20.40 39.61
N TYR A 851 -6.20 -20.70 38.57
CA TYR A 851 -7.29 -19.86 38.07
C TYR A 851 -8.62 -20.18 38.73
N SER A 852 -9.48 -19.19 38.92
CA SER A 852 -10.81 -19.37 39.54
C SER A 852 -11.89 -19.82 38.55
N GLY A 853 -11.57 -19.92 37.25
CA GLY A 853 -12.45 -20.34 36.18
C GLY A 853 -11.67 -20.76 34.92
N PRO A 854 -12.36 -21.04 33.81
CA PRO A 854 -11.72 -21.34 32.52
C PRO A 854 -10.71 -20.27 32.14
N VAL A 855 -9.61 -20.66 31.50
CA VAL A 855 -8.54 -19.78 31.05
C VAL A 855 -8.15 -20.13 29.62
N ALA A 856 -7.96 -19.14 28.79
CA ALA A 856 -7.38 -19.31 27.48
C ALA A 856 -5.85 -19.26 27.59
N VAL A 857 -5.17 -20.17 26.92
CA VAL A 857 -3.72 -20.22 26.84
C VAL A 857 -3.30 -20.23 25.38
N GLN A 858 -2.12 -19.68 25.12
CA GLN A 858 -1.52 -19.64 23.80
C GLN A 858 -0.11 -20.23 23.85
N PHE A 859 0.46 -20.54 22.71
CA PHE A 859 1.88 -20.85 22.61
C PHE A 859 2.62 -19.72 21.93
N ASP A 860 3.88 -19.59 22.32
CA ASP A 860 4.83 -18.74 21.64
C ASP A 860 6.19 -19.40 21.52
N ALA A 861 7.07 -18.86 20.71
CA ALA A 861 8.37 -19.43 20.42
C ALA A 861 9.41 -18.35 20.12
N THR A 862 10.69 -18.75 20.11
CA THR A 862 11.82 -17.86 19.75
C THR A 862 11.89 -17.52 18.25
N GLU A 863 11.20 -18.29 17.43
CA GLU A 863 11.25 -18.24 15.97
C GLU A 863 9.99 -18.87 15.38
N PRO A 864 9.70 -18.74 14.09
CA PRO A 864 8.57 -19.40 13.46
C PRO A 864 8.67 -20.92 13.58
N VAL A 865 7.62 -21.56 14.10
CA VAL A 865 7.60 -23.00 14.38
C VAL A 865 6.22 -23.62 14.19
N THR A 866 6.21 -24.91 13.93
CA THR A 866 5.02 -25.76 14.12
C THR A 866 5.05 -26.35 15.53
N ILE A 867 4.00 -26.10 16.33
CA ILE A 867 3.88 -26.65 17.70
C ILE A 867 2.86 -27.76 17.73
N HIS A 868 3.31 -28.97 18.08
CA HIS A 868 2.44 -30.12 18.28
C HIS A 868 2.15 -30.28 19.77
N TYR A 869 0.88 -30.36 20.16
CA TYR A 869 0.50 -30.40 21.59
C TYR A 869 -0.52 -31.49 21.95
N THR A 870 -0.69 -31.73 23.22
CA THR A 870 -1.71 -32.61 23.80
C THR A 870 -2.24 -32.03 25.13
N LEU A 871 -3.53 -32.23 25.37
CA LEU A 871 -4.23 -31.81 26.60
C LEU A 871 -4.58 -32.98 27.51
N ASP A 872 -4.39 -34.23 27.07
CA ASP A 872 -4.71 -35.45 27.81
C ASP A 872 -3.52 -36.01 28.61
N GLY A 873 -2.39 -35.28 28.60
CA GLY A 873 -1.16 -35.69 29.27
C GLY A 873 -0.37 -36.77 28.52
N SER A 874 -0.80 -37.20 27.34
CA SER A 874 0.01 -38.07 26.47
C SER A 874 1.25 -37.33 25.95
N ASN A 875 2.23 -38.08 25.46
CA ASN A 875 3.41 -37.44 24.88
C ASN A 875 3.13 -37.10 23.39
N PRO A 876 3.25 -35.84 22.98
CA PRO A 876 2.89 -35.39 21.62
C PRO A 876 3.73 -36.05 20.52
N THR A 877 3.14 -36.22 19.35
CA THR A 877 3.74 -36.77 18.14
C THR A 877 3.47 -35.86 16.97
N TYR A 878 4.06 -36.11 15.79
CA TYR A 878 3.73 -35.37 14.55
C TYR A 878 2.27 -35.52 14.09
N SER A 879 1.51 -36.44 14.65
CA SER A 879 0.06 -36.61 14.42
C SER A 879 -0.80 -36.00 15.51
N SER A 880 -0.21 -35.38 16.53
CA SER A 880 -0.93 -34.59 17.53
C SER A 880 -1.48 -33.32 16.94
N PRO A 881 -2.53 -32.73 17.55
CA PRO A 881 -2.99 -31.41 17.16
C PRO A 881 -1.85 -30.41 16.99
N VAL A 882 -1.94 -29.61 15.98
CA VAL A 882 -1.02 -28.51 15.70
C VAL A 882 -1.66 -27.22 16.22
N TYR A 883 -0.87 -26.42 16.90
CA TYR A 883 -1.27 -25.09 17.30
C TYR A 883 -1.13 -24.16 16.09
N GLU A 884 -2.23 -23.63 15.64
CA GLU A 884 -2.25 -22.59 14.62
C GLU A 884 -1.95 -21.25 15.31
N SER A 885 -0.73 -20.74 15.13
CA SER A 885 -0.38 -19.43 15.67
C SER A 885 -1.14 -18.32 14.93
N ALA A 886 -1.41 -17.24 15.64
CA ALA A 886 -1.99 -16.04 15.02
C ALA A 886 -1.10 -15.49 13.92
N GLY A 887 -1.42 -15.59 12.74
CA GLY A 887 -0.66 -15.17 11.58
C GLY A 887 -1.13 -15.87 10.34
N ILE A 888 -1.79 -16.99 10.55
CA ILE A 888 -2.33 -17.78 9.47
C ILE A 888 -3.83 -17.94 9.73
N ARG A 889 -4.66 -16.95 9.43
CA ARG A 889 -6.11 -17.01 9.47
C ARG A 889 -6.77 -16.87 10.85
N GLU A 890 -7.27 -15.83 11.29
CA GLU A 890 -8.14 -15.66 12.47
C GLU A 890 -7.40 -15.73 13.82
N GLY A 891 -6.81 -14.66 14.25
CA GLY A 891 -6.21 -14.38 15.55
C GLY A 891 -5.90 -15.61 16.40
N GLY A 892 -4.66 -15.84 16.82
CA GLY A 892 -4.17 -17.08 17.40
C GLY A 892 -5.19 -17.83 18.21
N GLU A 893 -5.48 -19.05 17.80
CA GLU A 893 -6.43 -19.88 18.53
C GLU A 893 -5.99 -20.02 19.97
N SER A 894 -6.69 -19.33 20.85
CA SER A 894 -6.53 -19.58 22.28
C SER A 894 -7.08 -20.96 22.61
N ILE A 895 -6.29 -21.77 23.29
CA ILE A 895 -6.72 -23.06 23.77
C ILE A 895 -7.46 -22.85 25.10
N LEU A 896 -8.77 -23.06 25.09
CA LEU A 896 -9.56 -22.93 26.30
C LEU A 896 -9.30 -24.13 27.26
N ILE A 897 -8.84 -23.84 28.46
CA ILE A 897 -8.63 -24.81 29.54
C ILE A 897 -9.71 -24.61 30.61
N ASP A 898 -10.68 -25.49 30.67
CA ASP A 898 -11.83 -25.43 31.60
C ASP A 898 -11.68 -26.29 32.85
N ALA A 899 -10.67 -27.15 32.88
CA ALA A 899 -10.33 -28.02 34.01
C ALA A 899 -8.81 -28.13 34.17
N THR A 900 -8.34 -28.47 35.39
CA THR A 900 -6.90 -28.68 35.63
C THR A 900 -6.32 -29.63 34.60
N THR A 901 -5.44 -29.13 33.73
CA THR A 901 -4.90 -29.84 32.57
C THR A 901 -3.38 -29.82 32.57
N THR A 902 -2.76 -30.92 32.19
CA THR A 902 -1.33 -30.93 31.86
C THR A 902 -1.16 -30.81 30.36
N VAL A 903 -0.75 -29.64 29.92
CA VAL A 903 -0.42 -29.39 28.54
C VAL A 903 0.99 -29.91 28.26
N LYS A 904 1.14 -30.66 27.18
CA LYS A 904 2.46 -31.11 26.71
C LYS A 904 2.63 -30.76 25.25
N TRP A 905 3.85 -30.33 24.86
CA TRP A 905 4.13 -29.90 23.48
C TRP A 905 5.60 -30.06 23.10
N PHE A 906 5.87 -29.93 21.83
CA PHE A 906 7.18 -29.69 21.25
C PHE A 906 7.03 -28.85 19.98
N SER A 907 8.04 -28.09 19.67
CA SER A 907 8.12 -27.28 18.45
C SER A 907 9.11 -27.84 17.43
N VAL A 908 8.86 -27.56 16.18
CA VAL A 908 9.72 -27.88 15.04
C VAL A 908 9.76 -26.64 14.16
N ASP A 909 10.96 -26.17 13.84
CA ASP A 909 11.14 -25.07 12.87
C ASP A 909 10.99 -25.55 11.41
N GLU A 910 11.04 -24.63 10.46
CA GLU A 910 10.89 -24.95 9.05
C GLU A 910 12.10 -25.73 8.49
N SER A 911 13.29 -25.60 9.08
CA SER A 911 14.47 -26.42 8.76
C SER A 911 14.39 -27.84 9.33
N GLY A 912 13.36 -28.16 10.09
CA GLY A 912 13.12 -29.46 10.72
C GLY A 912 13.92 -29.70 11.99
N ASN A 913 14.49 -28.66 12.61
CA ASN A 913 15.12 -28.80 13.92
C ASN A 913 14.04 -28.98 14.97
N VAL A 914 14.17 -30.01 15.76
CA VAL A 914 13.20 -30.32 16.82
C VAL A 914 13.71 -29.79 18.16
N GLU A 915 12.86 -29.05 18.85
CA GLU A 915 13.15 -28.50 20.17
C GLU A 915 13.74 -29.55 21.12
N ARG A 916 14.86 -29.21 21.77
CA ARG A 916 15.57 -30.08 22.72
C ARG A 916 15.94 -31.47 22.17
N ASN A 917 15.98 -31.69 20.86
CA ASN A 917 16.09 -33.03 20.26
C ASN A 917 15.00 -34.02 20.74
N TYR A 918 13.82 -33.50 21.07
CA TYR A 918 12.71 -34.33 21.49
C TYR A 918 12.40 -35.41 20.43
N LYS A 919 12.19 -36.61 20.90
CA LYS A 919 11.75 -37.70 20.01
C LYS A 919 10.23 -37.86 20.16
N PRO A 920 9.44 -37.50 19.15
CA PRO A 920 7.98 -37.52 19.20
C PRO A 920 7.41 -38.83 19.77
N GLY A 921 6.46 -38.71 20.68
CA GLY A 921 5.87 -39.86 21.39
C GLY A 921 6.72 -40.40 22.54
N LYS A 922 7.91 -39.85 22.80
CA LYS A 922 8.76 -40.27 23.95
C LYS A 922 8.61 -39.31 25.13
N LYS A 923 9.16 -39.67 26.29
CA LYS A 923 9.21 -38.77 27.44
C LYS A 923 10.17 -37.62 27.16
N GLY A 924 9.89 -36.47 27.77
CA GLY A 924 10.77 -35.27 27.65
C GLY A 924 10.24 -34.15 26.77
N ALA A 925 8.97 -34.22 26.38
CA ALA A 925 8.28 -33.07 25.80
C ALA A 925 8.22 -31.92 26.83
N ASN A 926 8.10 -30.71 26.37
CA ASN A 926 7.74 -29.58 27.24
C ASN A 926 6.40 -29.90 27.91
N GLN A 927 6.23 -29.49 29.16
CA GLN A 927 4.98 -29.66 29.84
C GLN A 927 4.77 -28.58 30.88
N GLU A 928 3.52 -28.18 31.01
CA GLU A 928 3.07 -27.25 32.03
C GLU A 928 1.69 -27.67 32.54
N GLN A 929 1.42 -27.43 33.85
CA GLN A 929 0.13 -27.71 34.42
C GLN A 929 -0.66 -26.43 34.65
N VAL A 930 -1.74 -26.29 33.92
CA VAL A 930 -2.72 -25.21 34.08
C VAL A 930 -3.73 -25.69 35.14
N VAL A 931 -3.74 -25.04 36.32
CA VAL A 931 -4.57 -25.44 37.44
C VAL A 931 -5.82 -24.57 37.54
N ILE A 932 -6.99 -25.18 37.39
CA ILE A 932 -8.28 -24.53 37.66
C ILE A 932 -8.68 -24.90 39.10
N ALA A 933 -8.85 -23.90 39.95
CA ALA A 933 -9.27 -24.11 41.35
C ALA A 933 -10.71 -24.66 41.36
N THR A 934 -10.90 -25.82 41.96
CA THR A 934 -12.24 -26.31 42.29
C THR A 934 -12.81 -25.45 43.39
N GLY A 935 -13.85 -24.61 43.10
CA GLY A 935 -14.54 -23.80 44.08
C GLY A 935 -15.19 -24.62 45.20
#